data_b7b6e6939609df7b9c55bee06507f529
#
_entry.id   b7b6e6939609df7b9c55bee06507f529
#
_cell.length_a   1.000
_cell.length_b   1.000
_cell.length_c   1.000
_cell.angle_alpha   90.00
_cell.angle_beta   90.00
_cell.angle_gamma   90.00
#
_symmetry.space_group_name_H-M   'P 1'
#
loop_
_entity.id
_entity.type
_entity.pdbx_description
1 polymer ?
#
loop_
_entity_poly.entity_id
_entity_poly.type
_entity_poly.pdbx_seq_one_letter_code
_entity_poly.pdbx_strand_id
1 'polypeptide(L)'
;MSYSVGKIHKYSVDLYQSLEEETGQHVSFHKTGNLRLARNQERMDEYKRYCGTASTIGVPFEMIGPAEIKKLWPFAKVDDLVGAIYHPDDGHVAPVDVTMALLKGARANGAETYSEVEVTSMAQKPNDEWVVSTNKGDITCDVVISCTGNYARETGRMVGLELPVVPVEHQFIVTGPIPELVEYNRAGNPEMAVLRESDSSYYMRQEADGLILGPYEKGAPCWALDGVPEGFGQELLPPDLERLEPHIIAAGERVPLFETAGIKDHINGPIAYTPDGNPMVGPAWGLRNFWLSEGHSFGITAAGGSGRHLAEWIVEGSPSIDMNGVDPRRFSAAQSTRDFIKAKNEECYEHVFVIHYDFEERSAARPAKMSPIYDRQKALNAAFGQRYGWERPNWFAPEGTEPFNKYSFRTRRTNWFETVGEEVKAVRERVGLLDLTSFTKHEISGPGAEDYLNKMIANRLPTTQGGTVLGHALTASGGVESEFTITRDGDKFFAVSSGSAERHDHDVLLRTLPRDGSVSLKNITLEHGTLVVCGPRSRELLSKITDADLSNDGFPWLTSQRITVAGVSLLALRVNFVGELGWELHHPIDQQVQLFDSIVDVGEEFGLRHFGMYAMESMRLEKSYRMWGSDLTREYSILEAGLSRFVRLKKDEFVGKEALLMQKETGVPQEFVTLEIDVTDADALGSEPIFRNGEMVGRATSGCYGHSIGKSLALAYVKSGNGDIGTELEIEILGERRSAQVIPESPCDPDNLKLRA
;
A
#
# COMPACT_ATOMS: atom_id res chain seq x y z
N MET A 1 3.29 0.32 9.68
CA MET A 1 2.07 -0.53 9.50
C MET A 1 1.05 0.30 8.73
N SER A 2 0.46 -0.24 7.67
CA SER A 2 -0.59 0.47 6.94
C SER A 2 -1.91 0.47 7.75
N TYR A 3 -2.72 1.49 7.51
CA TYR A 3 -4.04 1.63 8.14
C TYR A 3 -4.93 0.38 7.91
N SER A 4 -4.98 -0.12 6.67
CA SER A 4 -5.79 -1.30 6.31
C SER A 4 -5.32 -2.57 7.02
N VAL A 5 -4.00 -2.84 7.00
CA VAL A 5 -3.42 -4.01 7.69
C VAL A 5 -3.65 -3.90 9.20
N GLY A 6 -3.57 -2.69 9.77
CA GLY A 6 -3.90 -2.45 11.16
C GLY A 6 -5.34 -2.83 11.52
N LYS A 7 -6.32 -2.49 10.67
CA LYS A 7 -7.73 -2.89 10.84
C LYS A 7 -7.92 -4.40 10.79
N ILE A 8 -7.25 -5.08 9.85
CA ILE A 8 -7.27 -6.55 9.75
C ILE A 8 -6.77 -7.19 11.05
N HIS A 9 -5.62 -6.72 11.56
CA HIS A 9 -5.04 -7.24 12.79
C HIS A 9 -5.92 -6.95 14.02
N LYS A 10 -6.45 -5.72 14.13
CA LYS A 10 -7.37 -5.37 15.22
C LYS A 10 -8.58 -6.28 15.28
N TYR A 11 -9.22 -6.51 14.12
CA TYR A 11 -10.37 -7.42 14.06
C TYR A 11 -9.99 -8.84 14.51
N SER A 12 -8.82 -9.36 14.14
CA SER A 12 -8.38 -10.68 14.57
C SER A 12 -8.26 -10.78 16.09
N VAL A 13 -7.64 -9.78 16.73
CA VAL A 13 -7.50 -9.74 18.19
C VAL A 13 -8.87 -9.69 18.88
N ASP A 14 -9.77 -8.85 18.39
CA ASP A 14 -11.13 -8.74 18.94
C ASP A 14 -11.89 -10.07 18.79
N LEU A 15 -11.81 -10.72 17.63
CA LEU A 15 -12.43 -12.02 17.37
C LEU A 15 -11.92 -13.09 18.31
N TYR A 16 -10.60 -13.21 18.52
CA TYR A 16 -10.03 -14.27 19.34
C TYR A 16 -10.41 -14.13 20.81
N GLN A 17 -10.70 -12.93 21.28
CA GLN A 17 -11.18 -12.69 22.64
C GLN A 17 -12.62 -13.21 22.84
N SER A 18 -13.47 -13.23 21.80
CA SER A 18 -14.86 -13.71 21.88
C SER A 18 -15.05 -15.15 21.38
N LEU A 19 -14.08 -15.68 20.63
CA LEU A 19 -14.23 -16.93 19.87
C LEU A 19 -14.53 -18.15 20.72
N GLU A 20 -14.02 -18.21 21.95
CA GLU A 20 -14.33 -19.30 22.89
C GLU A 20 -15.80 -19.26 23.32
N GLU A 21 -16.33 -18.09 23.64
CA GLU A 21 -17.75 -17.92 23.99
C GLU A 21 -18.66 -18.27 22.80
N GLU A 22 -18.29 -17.85 21.60
CA GLU A 22 -19.08 -18.10 20.39
C GLU A 22 -19.12 -19.57 19.98
N THR A 23 -18.02 -20.30 20.15
CA THR A 23 -17.86 -21.66 19.61
C THR A 23 -17.90 -22.74 20.69
N GLY A 24 -17.70 -22.38 21.94
CA GLY A 24 -17.48 -23.33 23.04
C GLY A 24 -16.21 -24.16 22.88
N GLN A 25 -15.21 -23.65 22.16
CA GLN A 25 -13.89 -24.24 21.99
C GLN A 25 -12.84 -23.33 22.62
N HIS A 26 -12.07 -23.88 23.54
CA HIS A 26 -10.98 -23.14 24.18
C HIS A 26 -9.95 -22.65 23.14
N VAL A 27 -9.51 -21.40 23.26
CA VAL A 27 -8.57 -20.77 22.30
C VAL A 27 -7.23 -20.44 22.93
N SER A 28 -7.06 -20.67 24.23
CA SER A 28 -5.84 -20.35 24.97
C SER A 28 -5.37 -18.90 24.74
N PHE A 29 -6.32 -17.94 24.80
CA PHE A 29 -5.97 -16.53 24.66
C PHE A 29 -5.45 -15.99 25.98
N HIS A 30 -4.16 -15.67 26.02
CA HIS A 30 -3.48 -15.05 27.14
C HIS A 30 -3.34 -13.55 26.91
N LYS A 31 -4.20 -12.75 27.52
CA LYS A 31 -4.18 -11.29 27.44
C LYS A 31 -3.09 -10.72 28.32
N THR A 32 -1.83 -10.86 27.92
CA THR A 32 -0.65 -10.41 28.69
C THR A 32 -0.18 -9.02 28.31
N GLY A 33 -0.69 -8.48 27.21
CA GLY A 33 -0.17 -7.29 26.56
C GLY A 33 1.08 -7.55 25.71
N ASN A 34 1.49 -6.52 24.96
CA ASN A 34 2.68 -6.53 24.10
C ASN A 34 3.52 -5.29 24.37
N LEU A 35 4.80 -5.49 24.62
CA LEU A 35 5.76 -4.47 24.99
C LEU A 35 6.86 -4.36 23.95
N ARG A 36 6.99 -3.23 23.29
CA ARG A 36 8.06 -2.97 22.30
C ARG A 36 9.05 -1.96 22.87
N LEU A 37 10.29 -2.39 23.07
CA LEU A 37 11.35 -1.59 23.68
C LEU A 37 11.99 -0.62 22.68
N ALA A 38 12.47 0.52 23.18
CA ALA A 38 13.23 1.50 22.44
C ALA A 38 14.52 1.89 23.18
N ARG A 39 15.67 1.70 22.52
CA ARG A 39 16.98 2.10 23.04
C ARG A 39 17.37 3.54 22.68
N ASN A 40 16.72 4.14 21.70
CA ASN A 40 17.06 5.46 21.22
C ASN A 40 15.81 6.28 20.82
N GLN A 41 16.02 7.58 20.63
CA GLN A 41 14.93 8.51 20.30
C GLN A 41 14.33 8.25 18.91
N GLU A 42 15.11 7.78 17.95
CA GLU A 42 14.64 7.49 16.58
C GLU A 42 13.59 6.36 16.61
N ARG A 43 13.84 5.31 17.42
CA ARG A 43 12.87 4.24 17.65
C ARG A 43 11.60 4.74 18.36
N MET A 44 11.76 5.69 19.29
CA MET A 44 10.61 6.32 19.94
C MET A 44 9.78 7.17 18.97
N ASP A 45 10.44 7.86 18.02
CA ASP A 45 9.73 8.63 16.99
C ASP A 45 8.98 7.69 16.02
N GLU A 46 9.53 6.52 15.67
CA GLU A 46 8.81 5.46 14.96
C GLU A 46 7.55 5.03 15.72
N TYR A 47 7.66 4.76 17.01
CA TYR A 47 6.50 4.37 17.83
C TYR A 47 5.46 5.47 17.93
N LYS A 48 5.85 6.72 18.04
CA LYS A 48 4.93 7.86 18.00
C LYS A 48 4.21 7.97 16.64
N ARG A 49 4.94 7.74 15.54
CA ARG A 49 4.35 7.66 14.20
C ARG A 49 3.31 6.55 14.11
N TYR A 50 3.64 5.37 14.64
CA TYR A 50 2.72 4.24 14.72
C TYR A 50 1.49 4.54 15.59
N CYS A 51 1.66 5.20 16.75
CA CYS A 51 0.56 5.57 17.64
C CYS A 51 -0.52 6.41 16.97
N GLY A 52 -0.15 7.31 16.06
CA GLY A 52 -1.13 8.06 15.26
C GLY A 52 -2.05 7.13 14.47
N THR A 53 -1.48 6.13 13.76
CA THR A 53 -2.28 5.13 13.05
C THR A 53 -3.09 4.27 14.01
N ALA A 54 -2.51 3.82 15.13
CA ALA A 54 -3.19 3.01 16.14
C ALA A 54 -4.44 3.72 16.71
N SER A 55 -4.33 5.02 16.98
CA SER A 55 -5.46 5.85 17.42
C SER A 55 -6.61 5.84 16.41
N THR A 56 -6.31 5.99 15.13
CA THR A 56 -7.35 6.06 14.07
C THR A 56 -8.10 4.75 13.86
N ILE A 57 -7.51 3.61 14.23
CA ILE A 57 -8.15 2.28 14.13
C ILE A 57 -8.66 1.77 15.49
N GLY A 58 -8.49 2.54 16.57
CA GLY A 58 -8.99 2.19 17.90
C GLY A 58 -8.18 1.10 18.60
N VAL A 59 -6.87 1.04 18.37
CA VAL A 59 -5.94 0.16 19.11
C VAL A 59 -5.42 0.90 20.34
N PRO A 60 -5.70 0.43 21.56
CA PRO A 60 -5.19 1.08 22.78
C PRO A 60 -3.67 0.87 22.92
N PHE A 61 -3.00 1.90 23.39
CA PHE A 61 -1.56 1.87 23.66
C PHE A 61 -1.21 2.84 24.77
N GLU A 62 -0.05 2.58 25.38
CA GLU A 62 0.58 3.44 26.39
C GLU A 62 2.05 3.64 26.02
N MET A 63 2.52 4.90 26.06
CA MET A 63 3.94 5.21 25.96
C MET A 63 4.50 5.22 27.38
N ILE A 64 5.42 4.28 27.70
CA ILE A 64 5.88 4.05 29.06
C ILE A 64 7.39 4.21 29.19
N GLY A 65 7.83 4.56 30.40
CA GLY A 65 9.23 4.71 30.75
C GLY A 65 9.88 3.44 31.34
N PRO A 66 11.20 3.46 31.59
CA PRO A 66 11.93 2.30 32.10
C PRO A 66 11.38 1.73 33.40
N ALA A 67 10.85 2.57 34.31
CA ALA A 67 10.29 2.14 35.59
C ALA A 67 9.02 1.29 35.40
N GLU A 68 8.16 1.64 34.45
CA GLU A 68 6.95 0.88 34.12
C GLU A 68 7.31 -0.40 33.36
N ILE A 69 8.30 -0.35 32.44
CA ILE A 69 8.84 -1.53 31.78
C ILE A 69 9.31 -2.56 32.79
N LYS A 70 10.04 -2.13 33.83
CA LYS A 70 10.55 -2.99 34.91
C LYS A 70 9.44 -3.67 35.71
N LYS A 71 8.25 -3.05 35.81
CA LYS A 71 7.09 -3.68 36.45
C LYS A 71 6.48 -4.79 35.58
N LEU A 72 6.40 -4.57 34.29
CA LEU A 72 5.87 -5.55 33.31
C LEU A 72 6.85 -6.70 33.05
N TRP A 73 8.16 -6.43 33.19
CA TRP A 73 9.25 -7.37 32.98
C TRP A 73 10.30 -7.26 34.10
N PRO A 74 10.04 -7.86 35.29
CA PRO A 74 10.92 -7.73 36.46
C PRO A 74 12.36 -8.22 36.22
N PHE A 75 12.55 -9.14 35.29
CA PHE A 75 13.85 -9.75 34.98
C PHE A 75 14.62 -9.02 33.87
N ALA A 76 14.02 -8.08 33.18
CA ALA A 76 14.71 -7.32 32.13
C ALA A 76 15.62 -6.23 32.72
N LYS A 77 16.78 -6.01 32.09
CA LYS A 77 17.59 -4.79 32.27
C LYS A 77 16.92 -3.65 31.47
N VAL A 78 16.85 -2.47 32.06
CA VAL A 78 16.13 -1.33 31.48
C VAL A 78 16.94 -0.03 31.48
N ASP A 79 18.18 -0.06 31.93
CA ASP A 79 19.01 1.13 32.18
C ASP A 79 19.44 1.83 30.88
N ASP A 80 19.48 1.10 29.76
CA ASP A 80 19.82 1.57 28.41
C ASP A 80 18.58 1.97 27.58
N LEU A 81 17.37 1.88 28.16
CA LEU A 81 16.13 2.15 27.43
C LEU A 81 15.69 3.60 27.58
N VAL A 82 15.23 4.18 26.47
CA VAL A 82 14.55 5.48 26.45
C VAL A 82 13.07 5.33 26.84
N GLY A 83 12.45 4.21 26.48
CA GLY A 83 11.07 3.90 26.79
C GLY A 83 10.57 2.71 25.98
N ALA A 84 9.26 2.58 25.92
CA ALA A 84 8.57 1.54 25.16
C ALA A 84 7.16 1.98 24.77
N ILE A 85 6.57 1.29 23.79
CA ILE A 85 5.13 1.28 23.57
C ILE A 85 4.56 -0.03 24.14
N TYR A 86 3.47 0.07 24.87
CA TYR A 86 2.74 -1.04 25.47
C TYR A 86 1.32 -1.09 24.92
N HIS A 87 0.88 -2.27 24.46
CA HIS A 87 -0.47 -2.57 24.01
C HIS A 87 -1.16 -3.49 25.00
N PRO A 88 -2.07 -2.99 25.86
CA PRO A 88 -2.64 -3.77 26.95
C PRO A 88 -3.62 -4.87 26.49
N ASP A 89 -4.25 -4.71 25.33
CA ASP A 89 -5.24 -5.64 24.80
C ASP A 89 -4.65 -6.76 23.94
N ASP A 90 -3.34 -6.73 23.69
CA ASP A 90 -2.60 -7.75 22.95
C ASP A 90 -2.22 -8.93 23.86
N GLY A 91 -1.65 -9.98 23.28
CA GLY A 91 -1.23 -11.18 23.99
C GLY A 91 -0.75 -12.27 23.05
N HIS A 92 -1.01 -13.52 23.44
CA HIS A 92 -0.71 -14.67 22.59
C HIS A 92 -1.82 -15.73 22.68
N VAL A 93 -1.84 -16.63 21.71
CA VAL A 93 -2.81 -17.73 21.59
C VAL A 93 -2.10 -19.03 21.19
N ALA A 94 -2.76 -20.16 21.39
CA ALA A 94 -2.36 -21.41 20.77
C ALA A 94 -2.92 -21.48 19.32
N PRO A 95 -2.08 -21.51 18.29
CA PRO A 95 -2.55 -21.49 16.87
C PRO A 95 -3.50 -22.64 16.55
N VAL A 96 -3.24 -23.82 17.08
CA VAL A 96 -4.09 -25.00 16.87
C VAL A 96 -5.48 -24.79 17.46
N ASP A 97 -5.58 -24.25 18.68
CA ASP A 97 -6.85 -24.03 19.36
C ASP A 97 -7.71 -23.00 18.64
N VAL A 98 -7.12 -21.89 18.17
CA VAL A 98 -7.81 -20.90 17.33
C VAL A 98 -8.32 -21.53 16.04
N THR A 99 -7.49 -22.33 15.37
CA THR A 99 -7.90 -23.03 14.13
C THR A 99 -9.06 -23.96 14.39
N MET A 100 -9.03 -24.73 15.47
CA MET A 100 -10.09 -25.66 15.83
C MET A 100 -11.38 -24.93 16.25
N ALA A 101 -11.27 -23.78 16.90
CA ALA A 101 -12.43 -22.96 17.26
C ALA A 101 -13.12 -22.39 16.01
N LEU A 102 -12.34 -21.81 15.08
CA LEU A 102 -12.86 -21.32 13.79
C LEU A 102 -13.51 -22.46 12.99
N LEU A 103 -12.86 -23.63 12.93
CA LEU A 103 -13.39 -24.81 12.25
C LEU A 103 -14.71 -25.28 12.87
N LYS A 104 -14.81 -25.30 14.19
CA LYS A 104 -16.03 -25.67 14.91
C LYS A 104 -17.16 -24.69 14.64
N GLY A 105 -16.87 -23.39 14.67
CA GLY A 105 -17.83 -22.34 14.31
C GLY A 105 -18.31 -22.46 12.87
N ALA A 106 -17.41 -22.70 11.91
CA ALA A 106 -17.76 -22.91 10.51
C ALA A 106 -18.70 -24.12 10.33
N ARG A 107 -18.36 -25.25 10.96
CA ARG A 107 -19.23 -26.46 10.92
C ARG A 107 -20.59 -26.22 11.53
N ALA A 108 -20.67 -25.50 12.65
CA ALA A 108 -21.95 -25.14 13.28
C ALA A 108 -22.84 -24.30 12.37
N ASN A 109 -22.23 -23.55 11.43
CA ASN A 109 -22.92 -22.77 10.39
C ASN A 109 -23.08 -23.53 9.07
N GLY A 110 -22.88 -24.84 9.04
CA GLY A 110 -23.15 -25.70 7.88
C GLY A 110 -21.98 -25.91 6.92
N ALA A 111 -20.78 -25.44 7.23
CA ALA A 111 -19.61 -25.75 6.41
C ALA A 111 -19.19 -27.22 6.56
N GLU A 112 -18.94 -27.87 5.45
CA GLU A 112 -18.36 -29.22 5.42
C GLU A 112 -16.83 -29.14 5.35
N THR A 113 -16.14 -30.05 6.04
CA THR A 113 -14.67 -30.08 6.07
C THR A 113 -14.17 -31.50 5.88
N TYR A 114 -13.21 -31.64 5.00
CA TYR A 114 -12.65 -32.93 4.62
C TYR A 114 -11.13 -32.90 4.81
N SER A 115 -10.58 -33.82 5.58
CA SER A 115 -9.14 -34.07 5.71
C SER A 115 -8.68 -35.12 4.72
N GLU A 116 -7.36 -35.13 4.45
CA GLU A 116 -6.72 -36.06 3.51
C GLU A 116 -7.32 -36.01 2.10
N VAL A 117 -7.81 -34.84 1.70
CA VAL A 117 -8.28 -34.53 0.36
C VAL A 117 -7.29 -33.57 -0.30
N GLU A 118 -6.54 -34.08 -1.27
CA GLU A 118 -5.55 -33.34 -2.02
C GLU A 118 -6.14 -32.84 -3.33
N VAL A 119 -6.02 -31.54 -3.59
CA VAL A 119 -6.39 -30.93 -4.86
C VAL A 119 -5.29 -31.20 -5.88
N THR A 120 -5.62 -31.85 -6.99
CA THR A 120 -4.66 -32.24 -8.02
C THR A 120 -4.71 -31.36 -9.27
N SER A 121 -5.86 -30.77 -9.57
CA SER A 121 -6.02 -29.81 -10.67
C SER A 121 -7.28 -28.97 -10.50
N MET A 122 -7.33 -27.83 -11.21
CA MET A 122 -8.51 -26.96 -11.24
C MET A 122 -8.74 -26.46 -12.66
N ALA A 123 -10.01 -26.41 -13.09
CA ALA A 123 -10.39 -25.90 -14.40
C ALA A 123 -11.66 -25.07 -14.33
N GLN A 124 -11.66 -23.90 -14.98
CA GLN A 124 -12.85 -23.07 -15.09
C GLN A 124 -13.68 -23.46 -16.30
N LYS A 125 -15.00 -23.61 -16.09
CA LYS A 125 -15.95 -23.84 -17.16
C LYS A 125 -16.35 -22.51 -17.86
N PRO A 126 -16.94 -22.59 -19.09
CA PRO A 126 -17.40 -21.39 -19.80
C PRO A 126 -18.48 -20.55 -19.07
N ASN A 127 -19.21 -21.16 -18.13
CA ASN A 127 -20.23 -20.51 -17.28
C ASN A 127 -19.68 -19.95 -15.95
N ASP A 128 -18.34 -19.85 -15.83
CA ASP A 128 -17.61 -19.41 -14.65
C ASP A 128 -17.61 -20.35 -13.42
N GLU A 129 -18.27 -21.52 -13.50
CA GLU A 129 -18.10 -22.58 -12.49
C GLU A 129 -16.67 -23.15 -12.54
N TRP A 130 -16.24 -23.69 -11.43
CA TRP A 130 -14.98 -24.39 -11.30
C TRP A 130 -15.18 -25.91 -11.14
N VAL A 131 -14.30 -26.68 -11.72
CA VAL A 131 -14.10 -28.10 -11.41
C VAL A 131 -12.79 -28.22 -10.66
N VAL A 132 -12.83 -28.66 -9.43
CA VAL A 132 -11.70 -28.93 -8.57
C VAL A 132 -11.54 -30.43 -8.49
N SER A 133 -10.50 -30.99 -9.13
CA SER A 133 -10.19 -32.41 -9.09
C SER A 133 -9.35 -32.74 -7.87
N THR A 134 -9.71 -33.81 -7.18
CA THR A 134 -9.02 -34.26 -5.97
C THR A 134 -8.69 -35.75 -6.03
N ASN A 135 -7.83 -36.22 -5.14
CA ASN A 135 -7.55 -37.64 -4.95
C ASN A 135 -8.75 -38.49 -4.50
N LYS A 136 -9.91 -37.84 -4.19
CA LYS A 136 -11.16 -38.49 -3.76
C LYS A 136 -12.31 -38.28 -4.75
N GLY A 137 -12.10 -37.54 -5.84
CA GLY A 137 -13.09 -37.22 -6.87
C GLY A 137 -13.19 -35.73 -7.13
N ASP A 138 -14.07 -35.35 -8.07
CA ASP A 138 -14.24 -33.98 -8.53
C ASP A 138 -15.31 -33.23 -7.74
N ILE A 139 -15.04 -31.95 -7.47
CA ILE A 139 -15.98 -31.03 -6.87
C ILE A 139 -16.31 -29.92 -7.88
N THR A 140 -17.58 -29.68 -8.18
CA THR A 140 -18.01 -28.51 -8.95
C THR A 140 -18.51 -27.44 -8.00
N CYS A 141 -18.04 -26.20 -8.16
CA CYS A 141 -18.40 -25.08 -7.31
C CYS A 141 -18.43 -23.76 -8.09
N ASP A 142 -19.16 -22.78 -7.56
CA ASP A 142 -19.26 -21.43 -8.14
C ASP A 142 -18.02 -20.59 -7.83
N VAL A 143 -17.41 -20.78 -6.65
CA VAL A 143 -16.30 -19.97 -6.14
C VAL A 143 -15.23 -20.88 -5.57
N VAL A 144 -13.97 -20.57 -5.87
CA VAL A 144 -12.78 -21.17 -5.24
C VAL A 144 -12.04 -20.12 -4.43
N ILE A 145 -11.63 -20.47 -3.21
CA ILE A 145 -10.76 -19.65 -2.36
C ILE A 145 -9.52 -20.47 -2.07
N SER A 146 -8.37 -20.01 -2.54
CA SER A 146 -7.07 -20.62 -2.27
C SER A 146 -6.49 -20.09 -0.96
N CYS A 147 -6.21 -21.00 -0.01
CA CYS A 147 -5.62 -20.73 1.30
C CYS A 147 -4.53 -21.77 1.61
N THR A 148 -3.63 -21.99 0.68
CA THR A 148 -2.73 -23.15 0.66
C THR A 148 -1.36 -22.89 1.30
N GLY A 149 -1.14 -21.67 1.82
CA GLY A 149 0.02 -21.33 2.63
C GLY A 149 1.34 -21.52 1.89
N ASN A 150 2.18 -22.46 2.35
CA ASN A 150 3.47 -22.74 1.72
C ASN A 150 3.34 -23.31 0.28
N TYR A 151 2.17 -23.86 -0.07
CA TYR A 151 1.87 -24.40 -1.40
C TYR A 151 1.18 -23.39 -2.32
N ALA A 152 1.08 -22.13 -1.92
CA ALA A 152 0.37 -21.08 -2.69
C ALA A 152 0.83 -20.98 -4.14
N ARG A 153 2.14 -21.10 -4.38
CA ARG A 153 2.74 -20.98 -5.70
C ARG A 153 2.37 -22.16 -6.61
N GLU A 154 2.40 -23.37 -6.08
CA GLU A 154 2.00 -24.58 -6.78
C GLU A 154 0.52 -24.56 -7.13
N THR A 155 -0.32 -24.18 -6.16
CA THR A 155 -1.75 -24.04 -6.37
C THR A 155 -2.08 -22.94 -7.39
N GLY A 156 -1.39 -21.81 -7.34
CA GLY A 156 -1.52 -20.76 -8.35
C GLY A 156 -1.20 -21.26 -9.76
N ARG A 157 -0.16 -22.06 -9.92
CA ARG A 157 0.23 -22.63 -11.22
C ARG A 157 -0.81 -23.58 -11.81
N MET A 158 -1.62 -24.25 -10.98
CA MET A 158 -2.74 -25.09 -11.48
C MET A 158 -3.75 -24.27 -12.30
N VAL A 159 -3.84 -22.96 -12.04
CA VAL A 159 -4.75 -22.02 -12.73
C VAL A 159 -4.02 -20.97 -13.58
N GLY A 160 -2.72 -21.18 -13.84
CA GLY A 160 -1.91 -20.28 -14.68
C GLY A 160 -1.42 -19.01 -14.01
N LEU A 161 -1.38 -18.95 -12.68
CA LEU A 161 -0.89 -17.80 -11.92
C LEU A 161 0.51 -18.07 -11.35
N GLU A 162 1.40 -17.10 -11.49
CA GLU A 162 2.68 -17.07 -10.75
C GLU A 162 2.51 -16.15 -9.52
N LEU A 163 2.18 -16.76 -8.38
CA LEU A 163 2.02 -16.06 -7.12
C LEU A 163 3.40 -15.77 -6.51
N PRO A 164 3.68 -14.53 -6.07
CA PRO A 164 4.96 -14.18 -5.43
C PRO A 164 4.98 -14.60 -3.96
N VAL A 165 4.66 -15.87 -3.68
CA VAL A 165 4.66 -16.44 -2.33
C VAL A 165 5.69 -17.55 -2.28
N VAL A 166 6.75 -17.37 -1.49
CA VAL A 166 7.78 -18.39 -1.24
C VAL A 166 8.11 -18.39 0.24
N PRO A 167 8.13 -19.56 0.88
CA PRO A 167 8.45 -19.64 2.30
C PRO A 167 9.86 -19.17 2.62
N VAL A 168 10.02 -18.61 3.81
CA VAL A 168 11.32 -18.29 4.44
C VAL A 168 11.45 -19.15 5.70
N GLU A 169 12.65 -19.63 6.00
CA GLU A 169 12.91 -20.31 7.26
C GLU A 169 12.73 -19.35 8.43
N HIS A 170 12.06 -19.84 9.48
CA HIS A 170 11.87 -19.10 10.73
C HIS A 170 12.09 -20.01 11.92
N GLN A 171 12.89 -19.55 12.85
CA GLN A 171 13.31 -20.31 14.01
C GLN A 171 12.91 -19.68 15.33
N PHE A 172 12.69 -20.49 16.32
CA PHE A 172 12.62 -20.06 17.71
C PHE A 172 13.11 -21.16 18.66
N ILE A 173 13.56 -20.78 19.82
CA ILE A 173 13.97 -21.72 20.86
C ILE A 173 13.07 -21.58 22.08
N VAL A 174 12.89 -22.73 22.75
CA VAL A 174 12.16 -22.83 24.02
C VAL A 174 13.13 -23.29 25.10
N THR A 175 13.19 -22.61 26.21
CA THR A 175 14.03 -22.98 27.32
C THR A 175 13.36 -24.07 28.19
N GLY A 176 14.16 -24.80 28.94
CA GLY A 176 13.67 -25.56 30.09
C GLY A 176 13.19 -24.62 31.23
N PRO A 177 12.68 -25.19 32.33
CA PRO A 177 12.27 -24.41 33.50
C PRO A 177 13.43 -23.58 34.05
N ILE A 178 13.17 -22.32 34.37
CA ILE A 178 14.12 -21.37 34.95
C ILE A 178 13.71 -21.20 36.42
N PRO A 179 14.61 -21.46 37.40
CA PRO A 179 14.26 -21.46 38.81
C PRO A 179 13.55 -20.18 39.29
N GLU A 180 14.01 -19.02 38.82
CA GLU A 180 13.45 -17.72 39.19
C GLU A 180 12.02 -17.55 38.63
N LEU A 181 11.73 -18.08 37.44
CA LEU A 181 10.37 -18.07 36.86
C LEU A 181 9.46 -19.06 37.60
N VAL A 182 9.97 -20.21 38.02
CA VAL A 182 9.22 -21.16 38.87
C VAL A 182 8.79 -20.47 40.15
N GLU A 183 9.69 -19.73 40.81
CA GLU A 183 9.39 -18.98 42.05
C GLU A 183 8.41 -17.83 41.76
N TYR A 184 8.60 -17.10 40.68
CA TYR A 184 7.72 -16.01 40.22
C TYR A 184 6.28 -16.50 40.06
N ASN A 185 6.09 -17.63 39.36
CA ASN A 185 4.78 -18.24 39.14
C ASN A 185 4.15 -18.77 40.44
N ARG A 186 4.94 -19.42 41.29
CA ARG A 186 4.47 -19.91 42.61
C ARG A 186 4.01 -18.79 43.54
N ALA A 187 4.59 -17.60 43.38
CA ALA A 187 4.18 -16.40 44.13
C ALA A 187 2.84 -15.81 43.63
N GLY A 188 2.27 -16.36 42.57
CA GLY A 188 0.99 -15.89 41.96
C GLY A 188 1.12 -14.59 41.19
N ASN A 189 2.31 -14.26 40.70
CA ASN A 189 2.50 -13.09 39.86
C ASN A 189 1.83 -13.30 38.48
N PRO A 190 1.40 -12.23 37.83
CA PRO A 190 0.80 -12.31 36.50
C PRO A 190 1.85 -12.75 35.46
N GLU A 191 1.40 -13.41 34.39
CA GLU A 191 2.22 -13.71 33.24
C GLU A 191 2.74 -12.41 32.61
N MET A 192 4.04 -12.40 32.23
CA MET A 192 4.69 -11.22 31.67
C MET A 192 4.19 -10.92 30.26
N ALA A 193 4.15 -9.64 29.87
CA ALA A 193 3.81 -9.20 28.54
C ALA A 193 4.74 -9.82 27.47
N VAL A 194 4.24 -9.99 26.23
CA VAL A 194 5.11 -10.35 25.12
C VAL A 194 6.11 -9.21 24.90
N LEU A 195 7.39 -9.48 25.08
CA LEU A 195 8.47 -8.50 24.91
C LEU A 195 8.99 -8.53 23.48
N ARG A 196 9.16 -7.37 22.86
CA ARG A 196 9.82 -7.19 21.57
C ARG A 196 11.03 -6.27 21.72
N GLU A 197 12.21 -6.85 21.57
CA GLU A 197 13.48 -6.11 21.52
C GLU A 197 13.79 -5.76 20.08
N SER A 198 13.18 -4.67 19.60
CA SER A 198 13.21 -4.31 18.19
C SER A 198 14.63 -4.01 17.66
N ASP A 199 15.48 -3.40 18.48
CA ASP A 199 16.84 -3.04 18.07
C ASP A 199 17.80 -4.25 17.98
N SER A 200 17.40 -5.41 18.56
CA SER A 200 18.11 -6.70 18.43
C SER A 200 17.31 -7.75 17.67
N SER A 201 16.21 -7.36 17.02
CA SER A 201 15.39 -8.17 16.11
C SER A 201 14.87 -9.47 16.70
N TYR A 202 14.34 -9.46 17.93
CA TYR A 202 13.69 -10.64 18.50
C TYR A 202 12.46 -10.31 19.34
N TYR A 203 11.61 -11.31 19.52
CA TYR A 203 10.57 -11.31 20.55
C TYR A 203 10.88 -12.37 21.61
N MET A 204 10.38 -12.13 22.81
CA MET A 204 10.48 -13.08 23.94
C MET A 204 9.16 -13.10 24.69
N ARG A 205 8.73 -14.27 25.13
CA ARG A 205 7.59 -14.41 26.03
C ARG A 205 7.80 -15.55 27.02
N GLN A 206 7.03 -15.52 28.07
CA GLN A 206 6.95 -16.61 29.01
C GLN A 206 6.26 -17.83 28.36
N GLU A 207 6.79 -19.03 28.64
CA GLU A 207 6.19 -20.31 28.24
C GLU A 207 6.22 -21.23 29.48
N ALA A 208 5.09 -21.29 30.18
CA ALA A 208 5.01 -21.94 31.50
C ALA A 208 6.11 -21.42 32.45
N ASP A 209 7.05 -22.30 32.87
CA ASP A 209 8.18 -21.97 33.72
C ASP A 209 9.48 -21.63 32.97
N GLY A 210 9.40 -21.47 31.65
CA GLY A 210 10.51 -21.12 30.76
C GLY A 210 10.23 -19.89 29.91
N LEU A 211 11.07 -19.68 28.89
CA LEU A 211 10.97 -18.59 27.93
C LEU A 211 11.01 -19.11 26.50
N ILE A 212 10.31 -18.46 25.60
CA ILE A 212 10.50 -18.56 24.15
C ILE A 212 11.30 -17.36 23.67
N LEU A 213 12.29 -17.58 22.81
CA LEU A 213 13.01 -16.57 22.03
C LEU A 213 12.81 -16.84 20.55
N GLY A 214 12.19 -15.91 19.82
CA GLY A 214 12.01 -15.98 18.36
C GLY A 214 12.56 -14.74 17.68
N PRO A 215 13.70 -14.84 17.00
CA PRO A 215 14.27 -13.73 16.24
C PRO A 215 13.74 -13.67 14.80
N TYR A 216 14.02 -12.53 14.15
CA TYR A 216 14.01 -12.37 12.71
C TYR A 216 15.46 -12.14 12.26
N GLU A 217 16.17 -13.24 12.14
CA GLU A 217 17.61 -13.25 11.92
C GLU A 217 18.01 -12.88 10.49
N LYS A 218 19.17 -12.23 10.37
CA LYS A 218 19.75 -11.93 9.05
C LYS A 218 20.21 -13.22 8.37
N GLY A 219 20.03 -13.27 7.04
CA GLY A 219 20.46 -14.39 6.22
C GLY A 219 19.56 -15.63 6.31
N ALA A 220 18.35 -15.51 6.86
CA ALA A 220 17.35 -16.57 6.77
C ALA A 220 17.01 -16.82 5.30
N PRO A 221 17.20 -18.06 4.78
CA PRO A 221 17.02 -18.32 3.37
C PRO A 221 15.56 -18.54 3.02
N CYS A 222 15.19 -18.18 1.78
CA CYS A 222 13.98 -18.71 1.17
C CYS A 222 14.10 -20.24 1.07
N TRP A 223 13.06 -20.94 1.53
CA TRP A 223 12.95 -22.37 1.43
C TRP A 223 12.05 -22.76 0.25
N ALA A 224 12.36 -23.87 -0.42
CA ALA A 224 11.55 -24.39 -1.52
C ALA A 224 11.31 -23.42 -2.70
N LEU A 225 12.34 -22.65 -3.08
CA LEU A 225 12.28 -21.70 -4.21
C LEU A 225 11.82 -22.32 -5.54
N ASP A 226 12.09 -23.61 -5.75
CA ASP A 226 11.77 -24.33 -6.97
C ASP A 226 10.52 -25.24 -6.81
N GLY A 227 9.86 -25.18 -5.66
CA GLY A 227 8.67 -25.92 -5.28
C GLY A 227 8.82 -26.64 -3.95
N VAL A 228 7.72 -26.79 -3.23
CA VAL A 228 7.68 -27.54 -1.97
C VAL A 228 7.94 -29.01 -2.28
N PRO A 229 8.85 -29.72 -1.55
CA PRO A 229 9.10 -31.13 -1.77
C PRO A 229 7.83 -31.98 -1.69
N GLU A 230 7.71 -32.95 -2.58
CA GLU A 230 6.57 -33.87 -2.59
C GLU A 230 6.43 -34.61 -1.24
N GLY A 231 5.22 -34.59 -0.69
CA GLY A 231 4.91 -35.22 0.60
C GLY A 231 5.37 -34.46 1.84
N PHE A 232 5.97 -33.25 1.69
CA PHE A 232 6.31 -32.43 2.85
C PHE A 232 5.04 -32.02 3.61
N GLY A 233 4.99 -32.32 4.88
CA GLY A 233 3.87 -31.91 5.75
C GLY A 233 4.11 -32.34 7.19
N GLN A 234 3.78 -31.47 8.14
CA GLN A 234 3.98 -31.71 9.58
C GLN A 234 5.43 -32.04 9.96
N GLU A 235 6.38 -31.47 9.21
CA GLU A 235 7.81 -31.67 9.43
C GLU A 235 8.47 -30.33 9.78
N LEU A 236 9.54 -30.40 10.57
CA LEU A 236 10.41 -29.28 10.88
C LEU A 236 11.65 -29.31 10.00
N LEU A 237 12.20 -28.13 9.75
CA LEU A 237 13.47 -27.96 9.07
C LEU A 237 14.64 -28.20 10.06
N PRO A 238 15.84 -28.51 9.56
CA PRO A 238 17.02 -28.61 10.42
C PRO A 238 17.27 -27.29 11.17
N PRO A 239 17.69 -27.35 12.43
CA PRO A 239 18.02 -26.16 13.21
C PRO A 239 19.32 -25.52 12.71
N ASP A 240 19.40 -24.18 12.81
CA ASP A 240 20.59 -23.39 12.49
C ASP A 240 20.92 -22.46 13.67
N LEU A 241 21.74 -22.95 14.59
CA LEU A 241 22.14 -22.22 15.80
C LEU A 241 23.10 -21.07 15.50
N GLU A 242 23.88 -21.14 14.42
CA GLU A 242 24.80 -20.06 14.06
C GLU A 242 24.02 -18.75 13.74
N ARG A 243 22.91 -18.84 13.05
CA ARG A 243 22.03 -17.68 12.80
C ARG A 243 21.38 -17.14 14.07
N LEU A 244 21.13 -17.99 15.07
CA LEU A 244 20.49 -17.61 16.34
C LEU A 244 21.47 -17.01 17.35
N GLU A 245 22.76 -17.34 17.28
CA GLU A 245 23.74 -16.97 18.30
C GLU A 245 23.75 -15.48 18.64
N PRO A 246 23.75 -14.51 17.69
CA PRO A 246 23.73 -13.09 18.01
C PRO A 246 22.49 -12.69 18.84
N HIS A 247 21.35 -13.31 18.56
CA HIS A 247 20.08 -13.03 19.25
C HIS A 247 20.03 -13.68 20.63
N ILE A 248 20.61 -14.86 20.78
CA ILE A 248 20.77 -15.53 22.09
C ILE A 248 21.63 -14.67 23.02
N ILE A 249 22.75 -14.15 22.54
CA ILE A 249 23.63 -13.25 23.29
C ILE A 249 22.85 -11.97 23.68
N ALA A 250 22.21 -11.31 22.74
CA ALA A 250 21.44 -10.09 23.01
C ALA A 250 20.27 -10.32 23.98
N ALA A 251 19.64 -11.50 23.90
CA ALA A 251 18.58 -11.89 24.84
C ALA A 251 19.10 -12.08 26.25
N GLY A 252 20.26 -12.70 26.42
CA GLY A 252 20.94 -12.83 27.72
C GLY A 252 21.36 -11.48 28.31
N GLU A 253 21.87 -10.57 27.45
CA GLU A 253 22.18 -9.20 27.88
C GLU A 253 20.96 -8.44 28.40
N ARG A 254 19.79 -8.59 27.72
CA ARG A 254 18.51 -7.96 28.13
C ARG A 254 17.86 -8.65 29.32
N VAL A 255 17.82 -9.98 29.34
CA VAL A 255 17.18 -10.83 30.33
C VAL A 255 18.21 -11.82 30.84
N PRO A 256 18.98 -11.50 31.91
CA PRO A 256 20.08 -12.34 32.39
C PRO A 256 19.72 -13.76 32.74
N LEU A 257 18.47 -14.03 33.12
CA LEU A 257 17.99 -15.39 33.37
C LEU A 257 18.14 -16.29 32.15
N PHE A 258 18.12 -15.71 30.97
CA PHE A 258 18.22 -16.44 29.70
C PHE A 258 19.64 -17.00 29.46
N GLU A 259 20.71 -16.37 29.98
CA GLU A 259 22.10 -16.84 29.81
C GLU A 259 22.35 -18.24 30.44
N THR A 260 21.64 -18.54 31.51
CA THR A 260 21.80 -19.81 32.25
C THR A 260 20.72 -20.84 31.93
N ALA A 261 19.73 -20.43 31.10
CA ALA A 261 18.64 -21.32 30.72
C ALA A 261 19.11 -22.39 29.70
N GLY A 262 18.81 -23.66 30.00
CA GLY A 262 19.04 -24.74 29.05
C GLY A 262 18.01 -24.66 27.88
N ILE A 263 18.45 -24.88 26.66
CA ILE A 263 17.55 -25.03 25.52
C ILE A 263 16.85 -26.40 25.64
N LYS A 264 15.53 -26.39 25.68
CA LYS A 264 14.67 -27.57 25.68
C LYS A 264 14.30 -28.01 24.26
N ASP A 265 13.83 -27.06 23.47
CA ASP A 265 13.37 -27.31 22.11
C ASP A 265 13.91 -26.22 21.17
N HIS A 266 14.22 -26.63 19.95
CA HIS A 266 14.58 -25.75 18.85
C HIS A 266 13.68 -26.06 17.66
N ILE A 267 12.89 -25.09 17.29
CA ILE A 267 11.89 -25.20 16.20
C ILE A 267 12.37 -24.36 15.02
N ASN A 268 12.49 -24.99 13.86
CA ASN A 268 12.70 -24.32 12.58
C ASN A 268 11.63 -24.78 11.60
N GLY A 269 10.92 -23.86 10.97
CA GLY A 269 9.86 -24.18 10.02
C GLY A 269 9.69 -23.11 8.95
N PRO A 270 9.09 -23.49 7.80
CA PRO A 270 8.83 -22.55 6.72
C PRO A 270 7.60 -21.68 7.03
N ILE A 271 7.74 -20.37 6.87
CA ILE A 271 6.61 -19.43 6.91
C ILE A 271 6.39 -18.80 5.54
N ALA A 272 5.14 -18.80 5.06
CA ALA A 272 4.79 -18.24 3.76
C ALA A 272 5.06 -16.73 3.74
N TYR A 273 5.86 -16.27 2.77
CA TYR A 273 6.27 -14.86 2.66
C TYR A 273 5.98 -14.29 1.27
N THR A 274 5.65 -13.02 1.23
CA THR A 274 5.51 -12.20 0.03
C THR A 274 6.61 -11.13 -0.02
N PRO A 275 6.90 -10.49 -1.18
CA PRO A 275 7.96 -9.50 -1.29
C PRO A 275 7.81 -8.25 -0.40
N ASP A 276 6.61 -7.96 0.10
CA ASP A 276 6.34 -6.86 1.03
C ASP A 276 5.92 -7.31 2.43
N GLY A 277 5.87 -8.63 2.68
CA GLY A 277 5.50 -9.22 3.96
C GLY A 277 4.00 -9.17 4.29
N ASN A 278 3.16 -8.55 3.46
CA ASN A 278 1.71 -8.53 3.64
C ASN A 278 1.05 -9.71 2.92
N PRO A 279 -0.04 -10.27 3.44
CA PRO A 279 -0.75 -11.36 2.76
C PRO A 279 -1.37 -10.89 1.43
N MET A 280 -1.72 -11.85 0.59
CA MET A 280 -2.49 -11.65 -0.63
C MET A 280 -3.93 -12.04 -0.36
N VAL A 281 -4.81 -11.05 -0.13
CA VAL A 281 -6.23 -11.27 0.22
C VAL A 281 -7.12 -10.53 -0.76
N GLY A 282 -7.87 -11.27 -1.57
CA GLY A 282 -8.75 -10.68 -2.58
C GLY A 282 -8.87 -11.51 -3.86
N PRO A 283 -9.40 -10.92 -4.95
CA PRO A 283 -9.61 -11.64 -6.20
C PRO A 283 -8.28 -11.92 -6.92
N ALA A 284 -8.13 -13.11 -7.45
CA ALA A 284 -7.04 -13.45 -8.35
C ALA A 284 -7.23 -12.73 -9.70
N TRP A 285 -6.13 -12.23 -10.28
CA TRP A 285 -6.19 -11.52 -11.57
C TRP A 285 -6.44 -12.45 -12.75
N GLY A 286 -7.18 -11.96 -13.72
CA GLY A 286 -7.46 -12.69 -14.97
C GLY A 286 -8.40 -13.90 -14.83
N LEU A 287 -8.88 -14.18 -13.62
CA LEU A 287 -9.78 -15.29 -13.32
C LEU A 287 -11.07 -14.76 -12.70
N ARG A 288 -12.18 -15.41 -13.00
CA ARG A 288 -13.47 -15.12 -12.37
C ARG A 288 -13.75 -16.11 -11.26
N ASN A 289 -14.32 -15.64 -10.15
CA ASN A 289 -14.71 -16.46 -9.02
C ASN A 289 -13.56 -17.30 -8.40
N PHE A 290 -12.31 -16.83 -8.58
CA PHE A 290 -11.14 -17.39 -7.92
C PHE A 290 -10.53 -16.34 -6.99
N TRP A 291 -10.38 -16.69 -5.72
CA TRP A 291 -9.95 -15.78 -4.66
C TRP A 291 -8.74 -16.31 -3.94
N LEU A 292 -7.94 -15.42 -3.38
CA LEU A 292 -6.71 -15.73 -2.67
C LEU A 292 -6.78 -15.24 -1.22
N SER A 293 -6.26 -16.06 -0.31
CA SER A 293 -5.88 -15.68 1.05
C SER A 293 -4.57 -16.38 1.37
N GLU A 294 -3.46 -15.84 0.84
CA GLU A 294 -2.16 -16.49 0.76
C GLU A 294 -1.04 -15.63 1.34
N GLY A 295 0.12 -16.22 1.65
CA GLY A 295 1.32 -15.48 2.04
C GLY A 295 1.22 -14.80 3.40
N HIS A 296 0.54 -15.43 4.34
CA HIS A 296 0.35 -14.90 5.70
C HIS A 296 1.60 -15.08 6.56
N SER A 297 2.58 -14.17 6.44
CA SER A 297 3.80 -14.19 7.28
C SER A 297 3.48 -13.99 8.78
N PHE A 298 2.47 -13.18 9.10
CA PHE A 298 1.90 -13.00 10.44
C PHE A 298 0.54 -13.69 10.52
N GLY A 299 0.52 -15.02 10.32
CA GLY A 299 -0.69 -15.81 10.07
C GLY A 299 -1.79 -15.59 11.11
N ILE A 300 -1.52 -15.84 12.38
CA ILE A 300 -2.52 -15.72 13.45
C ILE A 300 -3.03 -14.28 13.56
N THR A 301 -2.15 -13.28 13.53
CA THR A 301 -2.54 -11.88 13.68
C THR A 301 -3.41 -11.40 12.52
N ALA A 302 -3.23 -11.93 11.31
CA ALA A 302 -3.97 -11.49 10.13
C ALA A 302 -5.20 -12.36 9.81
N ALA A 303 -5.25 -13.63 10.21
CA ALA A 303 -6.21 -14.62 9.71
C ALA A 303 -7.67 -14.24 9.95
N GLY A 304 -8.03 -13.83 11.17
CA GLY A 304 -9.41 -13.46 11.51
C GLY A 304 -9.94 -12.33 10.64
N GLY A 305 -9.20 -11.23 10.56
CA GLY A 305 -9.60 -10.07 9.75
C GLY A 305 -9.54 -10.34 8.24
N SER A 306 -8.55 -11.11 7.77
CA SER A 306 -8.47 -11.52 6.36
C SER A 306 -9.68 -12.35 5.96
N GLY A 307 -10.07 -13.33 6.76
CA GLY A 307 -11.25 -14.16 6.51
C GLY A 307 -12.54 -13.33 6.49
N ARG A 308 -12.70 -12.40 7.44
CA ARG A 308 -13.86 -11.51 7.52
C ARG A 308 -14.02 -10.66 6.26
N HIS A 309 -12.98 -9.89 5.91
CA HIS A 309 -13.08 -8.93 4.81
C HIS A 309 -13.07 -9.60 3.44
N LEU A 310 -12.46 -10.79 3.32
CA LEU A 310 -12.59 -11.60 2.11
C LEU A 310 -14.00 -12.13 1.92
N ALA A 311 -14.65 -12.61 2.99
CA ALA A 311 -16.04 -13.06 2.95
C ALA A 311 -17.00 -11.91 2.59
N GLU A 312 -16.84 -10.72 3.19
CA GLU A 312 -17.57 -9.51 2.78
C GLU A 312 -17.40 -9.22 1.29
N TRP A 313 -16.16 -9.27 0.80
CA TRP A 313 -15.87 -8.97 -0.60
C TRP A 313 -16.53 -9.95 -1.57
N ILE A 314 -16.53 -11.24 -1.22
CA ILE A 314 -17.18 -12.30 -2.04
C ILE A 314 -18.71 -12.16 -2.03
N VAL A 315 -19.31 -11.93 -0.87
CA VAL A 315 -20.76 -11.95 -0.68
C VAL A 315 -21.42 -10.63 -1.08
N GLU A 316 -20.79 -9.50 -0.72
CA GLU A 316 -21.34 -8.15 -0.91
C GLU A 316 -20.74 -7.42 -2.13
N GLY A 317 -19.71 -8.01 -2.78
CA GLY A 317 -19.03 -7.46 -3.96
C GLY A 317 -17.96 -6.42 -3.63
N SER A 318 -17.85 -5.96 -2.38
CA SER A 318 -16.78 -5.07 -1.92
C SER A 318 -16.52 -5.25 -0.42
N PRO A 319 -15.27 -5.09 0.04
CA PRO A 319 -14.95 -5.11 1.47
C PRO A 319 -15.35 -3.79 2.13
N SER A 320 -15.61 -3.83 3.45
CA SER A 320 -15.96 -2.65 4.27
C SER A 320 -14.76 -1.75 4.60
N ILE A 321 -13.54 -2.18 4.27
CA ILE A 321 -12.30 -1.42 4.48
C ILE A 321 -11.49 -1.37 3.17
N ASP A 322 -10.55 -0.45 3.10
CA ASP A 322 -9.56 -0.47 2.02
C ASP A 322 -8.67 -1.73 2.12
N MET A 323 -8.58 -2.51 1.04
CA MET A 323 -7.79 -3.74 0.95
C MET A 323 -6.57 -3.59 0.01
N ASN A 324 -6.27 -2.39 -0.50
CA ASN A 324 -5.19 -2.19 -1.48
C ASN A 324 -3.83 -2.70 -0.98
N GLY A 325 -3.54 -2.56 0.32
CA GLY A 325 -2.29 -3.04 0.91
C GLY A 325 -2.13 -4.58 0.95
N VAL A 326 -3.21 -5.32 0.72
CA VAL A 326 -3.22 -6.80 0.70
C VAL A 326 -3.82 -7.37 -0.59
N ASP A 327 -4.30 -6.52 -1.51
CA ASP A 327 -4.86 -6.95 -2.80
C ASP A 327 -3.82 -7.75 -3.60
N PRO A 328 -4.13 -8.97 -4.07
CA PRO A 328 -3.18 -9.79 -4.83
C PRO A 328 -2.65 -9.10 -6.09
N ARG A 329 -3.43 -8.17 -6.66
CA ARG A 329 -3.13 -7.45 -7.89
C ARG A 329 -2.09 -6.34 -7.72
N ARG A 330 -1.59 -6.10 -6.49
CA ARG A 330 -0.53 -5.12 -6.19
C ARG A 330 0.87 -5.52 -6.68
N PHE A 331 1.07 -6.76 -7.13
CA PHE A 331 2.35 -7.23 -7.67
C PHE A 331 2.33 -7.34 -9.19
N SER A 332 3.38 -6.88 -9.85
CA SER A 332 3.59 -7.04 -11.28
C SER A 332 4.19 -8.41 -11.63
N ALA A 333 4.20 -8.76 -12.93
CA ALA A 333 4.88 -9.97 -13.39
C ALA A 333 6.40 -9.95 -13.08
N ALA A 334 7.06 -8.78 -13.17
CA ALA A 334 8.47 -8.61 -12.83
C ALA A 334 8.75 -8.93 -11.36
N GLN A 335 7.79 -8.68 -10.48
CA GLN A 335 7.87 -8.96 -9.05
C GLN A 335 7.51 -10.42 -8.68
N SER A 336 7.10 -11.23 -9.64
CA SER A 336 6.79 -12.65 -9.47
C SER A 336 7.91 -13.56 -9.99
N THR A 337 9.05 -13.02 -10.42
CA THR A 337 10.20 -13.80 -10.86
C THR A 337 10.92 -14.44 -9.66
N ARG A 338 11.53 -15.60 -9.88
CA ARG A 338 12.23 -16.38 -8.84
C ARG A 338 13.27 -15.54 -8.07
N ASP A 339 14.12 -14.84 -8.82
CA ASP A 339 15.23 -14.06 -8.22
C ASP A 339 14.73 -12.82 -7.47
N PHE A 340 13.68 -12.16 -8.00
CA PHE A 340 13.05 -11.05 -7.31
C PHE A 340 12.43 -11.49 -5.98
N ILE A 341 11.66 -12.59 -6.01
CA ILE A 341 10.99 -13.11 -4.80
C ILE A 341 12.04 -13.50 -3.76
N LYS A 342 13.09 -14.25 -4.16
CA LYS A 342 14.16 -14.63 -3.25
C LYS A 342 14.75 -13.42 -2.55
N ALA A 343 15.27 -12.47 -3.32
CA ALA A 343 15.96 -11.33 -2.75
C ALA A 343 15.04 -10.44 -1.88
N LYS A 344 13.77 -10.23 -2.32
CA LYS A 344 12.82 -9.40 -1.57
C LYS A 344 12.27 -10.07 -0.33
N ASN A 345 11.96 -11.38 -0.37
CA ASN A 345 11.45 -12.08 0.80
C ASN A 345 12.52 -12.16 1.91
N GLU A 346 13.77 -12.46 1.54
CA GLU A 346 14.91 -12.48 2.48
C GLU A 346 15.14 -11.07 3.09
N GLU A 347 15.19 -10.00 2.26
CA GLU A 347 15.28 -8.61 2.74
C GLU A 347 14.08 -8.24 3.64
N CYS A 348 12.86 -8.60 3.25
CA CYS A 348 11.66 -8.27 4.01
C CYS A 348 11.64 -8.96 5.37
N TYR A 349 12.05 -10.22 5.42
CA TYR A 349 12.14 -10.99 6.67
C TYR A 349 13.14 -10.38 7.66
N GLU A 350 14.37 -10.12 7.23
CA GLU A 350 15.40 -9.56 8.13
C GLU A 350 15.11 -8.12 8.58
N HIS A 351 14.19 -7.41 7.88
CA HIS A 351 13.81 -6.04 8.19
C HIS A 351 12.55 -5.91 9.06
N VAL A 352 11.96 -7.01 9.56
CA VAL A 352 10.72 -6.97 10.35
C VAL A 352 10.81 -6.07 11.58
N PHE A 353 11.96 -6.01 12.22
CA PHE A 353 12.20 -5.18 13.41
C PHE A 353 13.11 -3.96 13.19
N VAL A 354 13.61 -3.76 11.97
CA VAL A 354 14.37 -2.54 11.65
C VAL A 354 13.43 -1.34 11.68
N ILE A 355 13.96 -0.15 11.99
CA ILE A 355 13.17 1.09 11.93
C ILE A 355 12.62 1.28 10.51
N HIS A 356 11.30 1.45 10.39
CA HIS A 356 10.63 1.70 9.13
C HIS A 356 10.35 3.19 8.98
N TYR A 357 11.21 3.83 8.20
CA TYR A 357 11.00 5.24 7.88
C TYR A 357 9.93 5.43 6.81
N ASP A 358 9.25 6.56 6.89
CA ASP A 358 8.46 7.03 5.77
C ASP A 358 9.39 7.28 4.56
N PHE A 359 8.92 6.96 3.35
CA PHE A 359 9.72 7.05 2.10
C PHE A 359 10.93 6.11 2.03
N GLU A 360 10.96 5.06 2.84
CA GLU A 360 12.02 4.05 2.77
C GLU A 360 12.02 3.34 1.41
N GLU A 361 13.18 3.28 0.78
CA GLU A 361 13.40 2.55 -0.48
C GLU A 361 14.43 1.45 -0.24
N ARG A 362 13.97 0.21 -0.25
CA ARG A 362 14.80 -0.96 -0.02
C ARG A 362 15.55 -1.35 -1.30
N SER A 363 16.76 -1.90 -1.15
CA SER A 363 17.71 -2.09 -2.24
C SER A 363 17.64 -3.44 -2.96
N ALA A 364 17.11 -4.49 -2.31
CA ALA A 364 17.09 -5.83 -2.90
C ALA A 364 16.27 -5.88 -4.20
N ALA A 365 16.70 -6.70 -5.14
CA ALA A 365 16.08 -6.93 -6.45
C ALA A 365 15.81 -5.65 -7.27
N ARG A 366 16.71 -4.67 -7.17
CA ARG A 366 16.63 -3.43 -7.97
C ARG A 366 17.82 -3.32 -8.93
N PRO A 367 17.61 -2.78 -10.15
CA PRO A 367 16.33 -2.39 -10.75
C PRO A 367 15.53 -3.59 -11.28
N ALA A 368 14.18 -3.54 -11.23
CA ALA A 368 13.31 -4.58 -11.79
C ALA A 368 12.68 -4.18 -13.13
N LYS A 369 12.12 -2.96 -13.23
CA LYS A 369 11.60 -2.37 -14.47
C LYS A 369 12.18 -0.97 -14.64
N MET A 370 12.67 -0.65 -15.81
CA MET A 370 13.31 0.64 -16.13
C MET A 370 12.66 1.27 -17.36
N SER A 371 12.54 2.59 -17.36
CA SER A 371 12.22 3.33 -18.58
C SER A 371 13.46 3.42 -19.49
N PRO A 372 13.30 3.61 -20.80
CA PRO A 372 14.44 3.75 -21.72
C PRO A 372 15.41 4.89 -21.37
N ILE A 373 15.00 5.86 -20.56
CA ILE A 373 15.83 7.00 -20.13
C ILE A 373 16.42 6.82 -18.74
N TYR A 374 16.31 5.63 -18.14
CA TYR A 374 16.83 5.35 -16.80
C TYR A 374 18.29 5.76 -16.62
N ASP A 375 19.18 5.37 -17.57
CA ASP A 375 20.61 5.70 -17.50
C ASP A 375 20.88 7.23 -17.64
N ARG A 376 20.04 7.94 -18.39
CA ARG A 376 20.11 9.40 -18.48
C ARG A 376 19.74 10.08 -17.18
N GLN A 377 18.66 9.61 -16.55
CA GLN A 377 18.23 10.09 -15.25
C GLN A 377 19.26 9.78 -14.17
N LYS A 378 19.89 8.60 -14.23
CA LYS A 378 21.00 8.23 -13.34
C LYS A 378 22.21 9.15 -13.53
N ALA A 379 22.55 9.50 -14.77
CA ALA A 379 23.62 10.46 -15.08
C ALA A 379 23.30 11.88 -14.58
N LEU A 380 22.01 12.22 -14.45
CA LEU A 380 21.52 13.47 -13.84
C LEU A 380 21.42 13.38 -12.31
N ASN A 381 22.00 12.37 -11.72
CA ASN A 381 22.03 12.14 -10.27
C ASN A 381 20.62 11.93 -9.63
N ALA A 382 19.74 11.20 -10.33
CA ALA A 382 18.43 10.86 -9.81
C ALA A 382 18.51 9.89 -8.61
N ALA A 383 17.82 10.21 -7.52
CA ALA A 383 17.54 9.30 -6.43
C ALA A 383 16.24 8.53 -6.74
N PHE A 384 16.39 7.25 -7.02
CA PHE A 384 15.25 6.42 -7.47
C PHE A 384 14.48 5.81 -6.32
N GLY A 385 13.15 5.73 -6.51
CA GLY A 385 12.25 4.86 -5.77
C GLY A 385 11.63 3.81 -6.66
N GLN A 386 11.11 2.74 -6.06
CA GLN A 386 10.46 1.67 -6.80
C GLN A 386 8.95 1.64 -6.53
N ARG A 387 8.12 1.60 -7.59
CA ARG A 387 6.68 1.35 -7.49
C ARG A 387 6.25 0.37 -8.57
N TYR A 388 5.59 -0.71 -8.15
CA TYR A 388 5.13 -1.78 -9.04
C TYR A 388 6.26 -2.38 -9.92
N GLY A 389 7.47 -2.41 -9.38
CA GLY A 389 8.68 -2.83 -10.04
C GLY A 389 9.38 -1.75 -10.89
N TRP A 390 8.74 -0.63 -11.19
CA TRP A 390 9.33 0.47 -11.95
C TRP A 390 10.25 1.32 -11.10
N GLU A 391 11.45 1.62 -11.61
CA GLU A 391 12.34 2.65 -11.09
C GLU A 391 11.84 4.02 -11.52
N ARG A 392 11.65 4.94 -10.57
CA ARG A 392 11.18 6.31 -10.82
C ARG A 392 12.02 7.29 -10.01
N PRO A 393 12.48 8.41 -10.60
CA PRO A 393 13.15 9.47 -9.82
C PRO A 393 12.20 10.01 -8.73
N ASN A 394 12.61 9.92 -7.47
CA ASN A 394 11.94 10.60 -6.38
C ASN A 394 12.35 12.08 -6.33
N TRP A 395 13.63 12.36 -6.56
CA TRP A 395 14.22 13.69 -6.64
C TRP A 395 15.58 13.62 -7.35
N PHE A 396 16.17 14.75 -7.73
CA PHE A 396 17.47 14.82 -8.39
C PHE A 396 18.49 15.48 -7.47
N ALA A 397 19.45 14.70 -7.00
CA ALA A 397 20.47 15.18 -6.08
C ALA A 397 21.41 16.20 -6.74
N PRO A 398 21.89 17.23 -6.02
CA PRO A 398 22.88 18.17 -6.55
C PRO A 398 24.15 17.45 -7.01
N GLU A 399 24.81 18.03 -8.03
CA GLU A 399 26.09 17.52 -8.53
C GLU A 399 27.12 17.38 -7.39
N GLY A 400 27.82 16.25 -7.37
CA GLY A 400 28.83 15.93 -6.35
C GLY A 400 28.26 15.44 -5.01
N THR A 401 26.94 15.21 -4.93
CA THR A 401 26.31 14.56 -3.76
C THR A 401 25.78 13.17 -4.14
N GLU A 402 25.69 12.28 -3.16
CA GLU A 402 25.18 10.93 -3.40
C GLU A 402 23.65 10.93 -3.52
N PRO A 403 23.07 10.28 -4.56
CA PRO A 403 21.62 10.24 -4.80
C PRO A 403 20.92 9.19 -3.92
N PHE A 404 20.97 9.34 -2.63
CA PHE A 404 20.28 8.48 -1.69
C PHE A 404 19.43 9.29 -0.70
N ASN A 405 18.36 8.69 -0.17
CA ASN A 405 17.54 9.32 0.84
C ASN A 405 18.17 9.19 2.23
N LYS A 406 18.44 10.31 2.87
CA LYS A 406 18.65 10.33 4.31
C LYS A 406 17.28 10.33 4.99
N TYR A 407 16.95 9.21 5.62
CA TYR A 407 15.67 9.03 6.26
C TYR A 407 15.56 9.75 7.61
N SER A 408 14.40 10.28 7.91
CA SER A 408 14.04 10.86 9.20
C SER A 408 12.51 10.96 9.30
N PHE A 409 11.94 10.71 10.48
CA PHE A 409 10.53 11.00 10.77
C PHE A 409 10.24 12.50 10.77
N ARG A 410 11.28 13.31 10.87
CA ARG A 410 11.20 14.78 10.76
C ARG A 410 11.56 15.19 9.34
N THR A 411 10.56 15.34 8.50
CA THR A 411 10.69 15.50 7.04
C THR A 411 11.64 16.64 6.65
N ARG A 412 11.71 17.72 7.43
CA ARG A 412 12.58 18.86 7.18
C ARG A 412 14.07 18.64 7.53
N ARG A 413 14.42 17.49 8.07
CA ARG A 413 15.80 17.06 8.34
C ARG A 413 16.34 16.09 7.28
N THR A 414 15.55 15.77 6.27
CA THR A 414 15.98 14.95 5.14
C THR A 414 16.92 15.73 4.22
N ASN A 415 17.74 15.03 3.45
CA ASN A 415 18.68 15.67 2.53
C ASN A 415 18.04 16.10 1.20
N TRP A 416 16.81 15.69 0.95
CA TRP A 416 16.09 16.00 -0.28
C TRP A 416 15.13 17.21 -0.15
N PHE A 417 14.80 17.63 1.06
CA PHE A 417 13.77 18.64 1.31
C PHE A 417 14.00 19.95 0.54
N GLU A 418 15.18 20.55 0.68
CA GLU A 418 15.51 21.80 0.00
C GLU A 418 15.61 21.63 -1.52
N THR A 419 16.16 20.50 -1.98
CA THR A 419 16.29 20.21 -3.41
C THR A 419 14.92 20.03 -4.08
N VAL A 420 13.99 19.36 -3.42
CA VAL A 420 12.61 19.23 -3.88
C VAL A 420 11.94 20.62 -3.95
N GLY A 421 12.21 21.50 -3.00
CA GLY A 421 11.76 22.90 -3.06
C GLY A 421 12.26 23.64 -4.32
N GLU A 422 13.52 23.44 -4.69
CA GLU A 422 14.10 24.01 -5.91
C GLU A 422 13.50 23.39 -7.19
N GLU A 423 13.16 22.09 -7.18
CA GLU A 423 12.45 21.44 -8.29
C GLU A 423 11.05 22.06 -8.45
N VAL A 424 10.27 22.17 -7.36
CA VAL A 424 8.96 22.81 -7.35
C VAL A 424 9.04 24.24 -7.89
N LYS A 425 9.98 25.04 -7.39
CA LYS A 425 10.20 26.41 -7.86
C LYS A 425 10.48 26.49 -9.35
N ALA A 426 11.30 25.58 -9.89
CA ALA A 426 11.59 25.54 -11.32
C ALA A 426 10.35 25.26 -12.16
N VAL A 427 9.49 24.32 -11.73
CA VAL A 427 8.21 24.03 -12.39
C VAL A 427 7.28 25.25 -12.33
N ARG A 428 7.19 25.93 -11.19
CA ARG A 428 6.30 27.09 -11.00
C ARG A 428 6.72 28.33 -11.76
N GLU A 429 8.04 28.54 -11.97
CA GLU A 429 8.59 29.77 -12.54
C GLU A 429 9.10 29.61 -13.98
N ARG A 430 9.44 28.39 -14.41
CA ARG A 430 10.08 28.11 -15.68
C ARG A 430 9.44 26.91 -16.41
N VAL A 431 10.13 25.79 -16.45
CA VAL A 431 9.67 24.55 -17.06
C VAL A 431 10.29 23.33 -16.36
N GLY A 432 9.46 22.34 -16.08
CA GLY A 432 9.87 21.04 -15.53
C GLY A 432 9.66 19.91 -16.52
N LEU A 433 10.50 18.89 -16.41
CA LEU A 433 10.40 17.63 -17.16
C LEU A 433 10.31 16.46 -16.17
N LEU A 434 9.25 15.64 -16.28
CA LEU A 434 9.01 14.46 -15.45
C LEU A 434 8.77 13.23 -16.33
N ASP A 435 9.35 12.10 -15.91
CA ASP A 435 9.08 10.78 -16.49
C ASP A 435 7.90 10.10 -15.78
N LEU A 436 6.76 9.96 -16.46
CA LEU A 436 5.59 9.19 -16.02
C LEU A 436 5.39 7.89 -16.83
N THR A 437 6.44 7.36 -17.45
CA THR A 437 6.40 6.12 -18.25
C THR A 437 5.81 4.95 -17.47
N SER A 438 5.98 4.91 -16.15
CA SER A 438 5.41 3.88 -15.27
C SER A 438 3.88 3.90 -15.14
N PHE A 439 3.20 4.98 -15.58
CA PHE A 439 1.73 5.06 -15.50
C PHE A 439 1.09 4.03 -16.44
N THR A 440 -0.02 3.46 -15.98
CA THR A 440 -0.76 2.44 -16.72
C THR A 440 -1.50 3.06 -17.90
N LYS A 441 -1.49 2.38 -19.04
CA LYS A 441 -2.16 2.81 -20.27
C LYS A 441 -2.97 1.67 -20.87
N HIS A 442 -4.24 1.95 -21.12
CA HIS A 442 -5.15 1.02 -21.78
C HIS A 442 -5.70 1.61 -23.06
N GLU A 443 -5.86 0.75 -24.06
CA GLU A 443 -6.64 1.03 -25.26
C GLU A 443 -7.93 0.21 -25.21
N ILE A 444 -9.08 0.89 -25.28
CA ILE A 444 -10.41 0.30 -25.31
C ILE A 444 -11.05 0.63 -26.64
N SER A 445 -11.44 -0.38 -27.42
CA SER A 445 -11.94 -0.20 -28.79
C SER A 445 -13.04 -1.19 -29.14
N GLY A 446 -13.67 -0.99 -30.30
CA GLY A 446 -14.76 -1.82 -30.80
C GLY A 446 -16.14 -1.17 -30.68
N PRO A 447 -17.15 -1.73 -31.37
CA PRO A 447 -18.48 -1.10 -31.47
C PRO A 447 -19.22 -0.96 -30.14
N GLY A 448 -18.88 -1.78 -29.14
CA GLY A 448 -19.46 -1.73 -27.80
C GLY A 448 -18.67 -0.90 -26.78
N ALA A 449 -17.50 -0.31 -27.17
CA ALA A 449 -16.58 0.32 -26.22
C ALA A 449 -17.18 1.51 -25.47
N GLU A 450 -17.96 2.35 -26.15
CA GLU A 450 -18.60 3.52 -25.52
C GLU A 450 -19.68 3.11 -24.53
N ASP A 451 -20.54 2.17 -24.86
CA ASP A 451 -21.59 1.66 -23.97
C ASP A 451 -20.99 0.95 -22.75
N TYR A 452 -19.95 0.16 -22.97
CA TYR A 452 -19.20 -0.51 -21.93
C TYR A 452 -18.59 0.50 -20.92
N LEU A 453 -17.82 1.47 -21.40
CA LEU A 453 -17.22 2.50 -20.54
C LEU A 453 -18.27 3.38 -19.85
N ASN A 454 -19.40 3.66 -20.54
CA ASN A 454 -20.49 4.39 -19.91
C ASN A 454 -21.10 3.67 -18.69
N LYS A 455 -21.13 2.35 -18.68
CA LYS A 455 -21.57 1.57 -17.53
C LYS A 455 -20.52 1.49 -16.41
N MET A 456 -19.25 1.50 -16.79
CA MET A 456 -18.13 1.42 -15.84
C MET A 456 -17.88 2.73 -15.10
N ILE A 457 -17.98 3.87 -15.78
CA ILE A 457 -17.50 5.16 -15.29
C ILE A 457 -18.68 6.04 -14.83
N ALA A 458 -18.56 6.58 -13.60
CA ALA A 458 -19.59 7.46 -13.02
C ALA A 458 -19.73 8.81 -13.76
N ASN A 459 -18.69 9.30 -14.43
CA ASN A 459 -18.71 10.52 -15.21
C ASN A 459 -19.28 10.26 -16.63
N ARG A 460 -19.54 11.34 -17.37
CA ARG A 460 -19.77 11.26 -18.83
C ARG A 460 -18.46 10.99 -19.55
N LEU A 461 -18.51 10.23 -20.62
CA LEU A 461 -17.39 10.07 -21.53
C LEU A 461 -17.20 11.31 -22.42
N PRO A 462 -16.00 11.55 -22.97
CA PRO A 462 -15.79 12.60 -23.94
C PRO A 462 -16.54 12.28 -25.24
N THR A 463 -17.32 13.25 -25.74
CA THR A 463 -18.16 13.09 -26.95
C THR A 463 -17.48 13.61 -28.21
N THR A 464 -16.46 14.44 -28.06
CA THR A 464 -15.69 15.03 -29.19
C THR A 464 -14.35 14.34 -29.33
N GLN A 465 -13.85 14.28 -30.56
CA GLN A 465 -12.49 13.84 -30.84
C GLN A 465 -11.49 14.63 -30.00
N GLY A 466 -10.54 13.95 -29.34
CA GLY A 466 -9.53 14.54 -28.48
C GLY A 466 -10.06 15.02 -27.11
N GLY A 467 -11.37 14.97 -26.87
CA GLY A 467 -11.90 15.31 -25.54
C GLY A 467 -11.32 14.40 -24.47
N THR A 468 -10.98 14.96 -23.31
CA THR A 468 -10.37 14.25 -22.17
C THR A 468 -11.16 14.53 -20.90
N VAL A 469 -11.43 13.48 -20.12
CA VAL A 469 -12.17 13.58 -18.83
C VAL A 469 -11.53 12.72 -17.78
N LEU A 470 -11.69 13.12 -16.52
CA LEU A 470 -11.41 12.26 -15.37
C LEU A 470 -12.65 11.39 -15.10
N GLY A 471 -12.45 10.08 -15.04
CA GLY A 471 -13.49 9.08 -14.84
C GLY A 471 -13.16 8.14 -13.69
N HIS A 472 -14.16 7.80 -12.88
CA HIS A 472 -14.04 6.89 -11.75
C HIS A 472 -14.93 5.68 -11.95
N ALA A 473 -14.35 4.49 -11.83
CA ALA A 473 -15.09 3.27 -11.59
C ALA A 473 -15.38 3.15 -10.09
N LEU A 474 -16.58 2.76 -9.74
CA LEU A 474 -17.04 2.72 -8.35
C LEU A 474 -17.40 1.30 -7.93
N THR A 475 -17.38 1.06 -6.62
CA THR A 475 -18.01 -0.12 -5.99
C THR A 475 -19.53 0.06 -5.91
N ALA A 476 -20.24 -1.00 -5.60
CA ALA A 476 -21.69 -0.95 -5.40
C ALA A 476 -22.10 0.02 -4.27
N SER A 477 -21.24 0.21 -3.26
CA SER A 477 -21.43 1.17 -2.17
C SER A 477 -21.08 2.62 -2.53
N GLY A 478 -20.56 2.87 -3.74
CA GLY A 478 -20.14 4.20 -4.20
C GLY A 478 -18.70 4.59 -3.88
N GLY A 479 -17.94 3.68 -3.27
CA GLY A 479 -16.49 3.86 -3.04
C GLY A 479 -15.70 3.86 -4.34
N VAL A 480 -14.51 4.44 -4.33
CA VAL A 480 -13.69 4.59 -5.55
C VAL A 480 -12.87 3.32 -5.78
N GLU A 481 -13.21 2.57 -6.82
CA GLU A 481 -12.49 1.37 -7.25
C GLU A 481 -11.24 1.72 -8.07
N SER A 482 -11.40 2.55 -9.10
CA SER A 482 -10.31 2.97 -9.99
C SER A 482 -10.54 4.39 -10.48
N GLU A 483 -9.44 5.07 -10.84
CA GLU A 483 -9.47 6.39 -11.45
C GLU A 483 -8.74 6.37 -12.79
N PHE A 484 -9.34 6.96 -13.82
CA PHE A 484 -8.81 7.02 -15.18
C PHE A 484 -8.89 8.42 -15.76
N THR A 485 -7.82 8.86 -16.43
CA THR A 485 -7.89 9.93 -17.43
C THR A 485 -8.27 9.30 -18.75
N ILE A 486 -9.49 9.58 -19.24
CA ILE A 486 -10.05 8.94 -20.44
C ILE A 486 -10.11 9.95 -21.58
N THR A 487 -9.50 9.60 -22.69
CA THR A 487 -9.42 10.39 -23.92
C THR A 487 -10.07 9.66 -25.09
N ARG A 488 -10.90 10.36 -25.87
CA ARG A 488 -11.42 9.83 -27.14
C ARG A 488 -10.39 10.04 -28.25
N ASP A 489 -9.83 8.96 -28.79
CA ASP A 489 -8.83 8.96 -29.84
C ASP A 489 -9.33 8.18 -31.06
N GLY A 490 -10.02 8.87 -31.96
CA GLY A 490 -10.69 8.25 -33.12
C GLY A 490 -11.91 7.43 -32.68
N ASP A 491 -11.92 6.18 -33.09
CA ASP A 491 -12.94 5.17 -32.76
C ASP A 491 -12.66 4.39 -31.47
N LYS A 492 -11.63 4.79 -30.74
CA LYS A 492 -11.17 4.16 -29.50
C LYS A 492 -11.02 5.15 -28.35
N PHE A 493 -10.86 4.60 -27.15
CA PHE A 493 -10.55 5.33 -25.94
C PHE A 493 -9.15 4.97 -25.46
N PHE A 494 -8.37 5.99 -25.14
CA PHE A 494 -7.10 5.87 -24.46
C PHE A 494 -7.31 6.23 -22.99
N ALA A 495 -7.00 5.29 -22.08
CA ALA A 495 -7.20 5.48 -20.65
C ALA A 495 -5.87 5.35 -19.89
N VAL A 496 -5.56 6.36 -19.06
CA VAL A 496 -4.36 6.41 -18.21
C VAL A 496 -4.77 6.31 -16.76
N SER A 497 -4.04 5.52 -15.98
CA SER A 497 -4.24 5.39 -14.54
C SER A 497 -2.92 5.26 -13.78
N SER A 498 -3.00 5.11 -12.45
CA SER A 498 -1.82 5.01 -11.58
C SER A 498 -0.87 3.88 -12.00
N GLY A 499 0.44 4.15 -11.96
CA GLY A 499 1.48 3.15 -12.26
C GLY A 499 1.54 1.97 -11.26
N SER A 500 0.96 2.12 -10.09
CA SER A 500 0.83 1.04 -9.09
C SER A 500 -0.42 0.18 -9.29
N ALA A 501 -1.35 0.61 -10.13
CA ALA A 501 -2.65 -0.02 -10.35
C ALA A 501 -2.74 -0.86 -11.63
N GLU A 502 -1.63 -1.07 -12.35
CA GLU A 502 -1.63 -1.69 -13.69
C GLU A 502 -2.44 -3.00 -13.74
N ARG A 503 -2.12 -3.97 -12.91
CA ARG A 503 -2.83 -5.26 -12.87
C ARG A 503 -4.24 -5.12 -12.28
N HIS A 504 -4.36 -4.29 -11.24
CA HIS A 504 -5.65 -4.01 -10.60
C HIS A 504 -6.65 -3.44 -11.60
N ASP A 505 -6.30 -2.34 -12.26
CA ASP A 505 -7.20 -1.64 -13.18
C ASP A 505 -7.50 -2.46 -14.43
N HIS A 506 -6.48 -3.17 -14.94
CA HIS A 506 -6.70 -4.10 -16.06
C HIS A 506 -7.70 -5.20 -15.69
N ASP A 507 -7.58 -5.79 -14.49
CA ASP A 507 -8.48 -6.84 -14.01
C ASP A 507 -9.90 -6.31 -13.75
N VAL A 508 -10.03 -5.09 -13.20
CA VAL A 508 -11.33 -4.41 -13.01
C VAL A 508 -12.04 -4.24 -14.35
N LEU A 509 -11.34 -3.75 -15.37
CA LEU A 509 -11.87 -3.63 -16.73
C LEU A 509 -12.20 -5.01 -17.34
N LEU A 510 -11.32 -5.99 -17.19
CA LEU A 510 -11.49 -7.32 -17.79
C LEU A 510 -12.70 -8.10 -17.24
N ARG A 511 -12.94 -7.99 -15.92
CA ARG A 511 -14.05 -8.71 -15.24
C ARG A 511 -15.43 -8.31 -15.74
N THR A 512 -15.57 -7.07 -16.17
CA THR A 512 -16.84 -6.50 -16.65
C THR A 512 -16.92 -6.44 -18.18
N LEU A 513 -15.88 -6.91 -18.88
CA LEU A 513 -15.81 -6.88 -20.33
C LEU A 513 -16.91 -7.76 -20.95
N PRO A 514 -17.67 -7.26 -21.95
CA PRO A 514 -18.62 -8.08 -22.69
C PRO A 514 -17.98 -9.29 -23.37
N ARG A 515 -18.66 -10.45 -23.30
CA ARG A 515 -18.14 -11.72 -23.87
C ARG A 515 -18.46 -11.92 -25.36
N ASP A 516 -19.24 -11.02 -25.95
CA ASP A 516 -19.69 -11.09 -27.34
C ASP A 516 -18.62 -10.61 -28.35
N GLY A 517 -17.44 -10.19 -27.87
CA GLY A 517 -16.36 -9.68 -28.70
C GLY A 517 -16.60 -8.25 -29.22
N SER A 518 -17.65 -7.56 -28.75
CA SER A 518 -17.94 -6.17 -29.15
C SER A 518 -16.95 -5.14 -28.61
N VAL A 519 -16.16 -5.49 -27.59
CA VAL A 519 -15.15 -4.64 -26.96
C VAL A 519 -13.80 -5.34 -26.92
N SER A 520 -12.75 -4.63 -27.36
CA SER A 520 -11.35 -5.03 -27.23
C SER A 520 -10.68 -4.18 -26.16
N LEU A 521 -10.02 -4.82 -25.19
CA LEU A 521 -9.23 -4.19 -24.13
C LEU A 521 -7.77 -4.62 -24.29
N LYS A 522 -6.86 -3.63 -24.38
CA LYS A 522 -5.42 -3.87 -24.44
C LYS A 522 -4.71 -3.08 -23.34
N ASN A 523 -3.82 -3.73 -22.60
CA ASN A 523 -2.82 -3.03 -21.79
C ASN A 523 -1.61 -2.72 -22.68
N ILE A 524 -1.35 -1.44 -22.91
CA ILE A 524 -0.27 -0.94 -23.76
C ILE A 524 0.81 -0.20 -22.97
N THR A 525 0.87 -0.41 -21.67
CA THR A 525 1.80 0.26 -20.74
C THR A 525 3.26 0.09 -21.17
N LEU A 526 3.65 -1.11 -21.61
CA LEU A 526 5.02 -1.39 -22.03
C LEU A 526 5.33 -0.95 -23.46
N GLU A 527 4.32 -0.52 -24.22
CA GLU A 527 4.49 -0.05 -25.60
C GLU A 527 4.64 1.48 -25.68
N HIS A 528 4.20 2.21 -24.63
CA HIS A 528 4.16 3.68 -24.63
C HIS A 528 4.87 4.26 -23.41
N GLY A 529 5.81 5.18 -23.65
CA GLY A 529 6.37 6.08 -22.67
C GLY A 529 5.49 7.31 -22.44
N THR A 530 5.73 8.02 -21.34
CA THR A 530 5.07 9.29 -21.03
C THR A 530 6.06 10.27 -20.44
N LEU A 531 6.26 11.40 -21.11
CA LEU A 531 7.01 12.54 -20.58
C LEU A 531 6.06 13.69 -20.30
N VAL A 532 6.21 14.36 -19.17
CA VAL A 532 5.44 15.55 -18.82
C VAL A 532 6.32 16.78 -18.92
N VAL A 533 5.91 17.72 -19.77
CA VAL A 533 6.55 19.04 -19.89
C VAL A 533 5.57 20.07 -19.33
N CYS A 534 5.89 20.70 -18.21
CA CYS A 534 4.97 21.60 -17.53
C CYS A 534 5.69 22.81 -16.91
N GLY A 535 4.92 23.88 -16.70
CA GLY A 535 5.40 25.17 -16.20
C GLY A 535 5.07 26.31 -17.18
N PRO A 536 5.19 27.60 -16.77
CA PRO A 536 4.77 28.74 -17.58
C PRO A 536 5.49 28.85 -18.95
N ARG A 537 6.70 28.32 -19.06
CA ARG A 537 7.48 28.36 -20.32
C ARG A 537 7.37 27.06 -21.14
N SER A 538 6.54 26.09 -20.73
CA SER A 538 6.40 24.80 -21.42
C SER A 538 5.91 24.94 -22.87
N ARG A 539 4.98 25.87 -23.13
CA ARG A 539 4.52 26.18 -24.48
C ARG A 539 5.63 26.70 -25.37
N GLU A 540 6.42 27.68 -24.87
CA GLU A 540 7.53 28.25 -25.61
C GLU A 540 8.55 27.19 -26.01
N LEU A 541 8.90 26.31 -25.05
CA LEU A 541 9.84 25.21 -25.28
C LEU A 541 9.30 24.26 -26.36
N LEU A 542 8.09 23.74 -26.19
CA LEU A 542 7.52 22.76 -27.12
C LEU A 542 7.34 23.36 -28.52
N SER A 543 6.99 24.64 -28.64
CA SER A 543 6.86 25.33 -29.96
C SER A 543 8.17 25.42 -30.74
N LYS A 544 9.33 25.14 -30.13
CA LYS A 544 10.61 25.06 -30.86
C LYS A 544 10.79 23.72 -31.57
N ILE A 545 10.10 22.67 -31.14
CA ILE A 545 10.28 21.29 -31.61
C ILE A 545 8.99 20.65 -32.16
N THR A 546 7.93 21.43 -32.37
CA THR A 546 6.70 21.02 -33.03
C THR A 546 6.15 22.13 -33.88
N ASP A 547 5.51 21.76 -34.99
CA ASP A 547 4.74 22.67 -35.85
C ASP A 547 3.25 22.78 -35.42
N ALA A 548 2.84 22.02 -34.40
CA ALA A 548 1.46 22.05 -33.93
C ALA A 548 1.12 23.41 -33.25
N ASP A 549 -0.11 23.87 -33.45
CA ASP A 549 -0.61 25.04 -32.73
C ASP A 549 -0.91 24.69 -31.25
N LEU A 550 -0.02 25.10 -30.36
CA LEU A 550 -0.15 24.91 -28.93
C LEU A 550 -0.87 26.07 -28.21
N SER A 551 -1.46 27.03 -28.93
CA SER A 551 -2.25 28.10 -28.36
C SER A 551 -3.51 27.55 -27.66
N ASN A 552 -4.18 28.40 -26.86
CA ASN A 552 -5.42 28.00 -26.21
C ASN A 552 -6.57 27.69 -27.17
N ASP A 553 -6.57 28.31 -28.35
CA ASP A 553 -7.54 28.07 -29.41
C ASP A 553 -7.19 26.79 -30.19
N GLY A 554 -5.91 26.62 -30.53
CA GLY A 554 -5.41 25.44 -31.24
C GLY A 554 -5.39 24.16 -30.43
N PHE A 555 -5.08 24.27 -29.14
CA PHE A 555 -5.00 23.12 -28.23
C PHE A 555 -5.66 23.45 -26.85
N PRO A 556 -7.01 23.40 -26.76
CA PRO A 556 -7.74 23.75 -25.54
C PRO A 556 -7.39 22.85 -24.34
N TRP A 557 -7.51 23.37 -23.14
CA TRP A 557 -7.36 22.59 -21.90
C TRP A 557 -8.36 21.43 -21.82
N LEU A 558 -7.96 20.31 -21.27
CA LEU A 558 -8.71 19.03 -21.21
C LEU A 558 -8.99 18.45 -22.61
N THR A 559 -8.06 18.66 -23.55
CA THR A 559 -8.08 18.00 -24.84
C THR A 559 -6.77 17.27 -25.13
N SER A 560 -6.80 16.44 -26.14
CA SER A 560 -5.63 15.75 -26.68
C SER A 560 -5.54 15.92 -28.19
N GLN A 561 -4.34 15.82 -28.72
CA GLN A 561 -4.09 15.83 -30.15
C GLN A 561 -2.93 14.88 -30.49
N ARG A 562 -3.02 14.27 -31.67
CA ARG A 562 -1.86 13.60 -32.27
C ARG A 562 -1.00 14.64 -32.95
N ILE A 563 0.20 14.83 -32.46
CA ILE A 563 1.18 15.81 -32.98
C ILE A 563 2.53 15.15 -33.18
N THR A 564 3.42 15.84 -33.89
CA THR A 564 4.83 15.43 -34.00
C THR A 564 5.68 16.39 -33.18
N VAL A 565 6.46 15.86 -32.25
CA VAL A 565 7.40 16.61 -31.42
C VAL A 565 8.79 16.05 -31.67
N ALA A 566 9.75 16.86 -32.06
CA ALA A 566 11.13 16.45 -32.41
C ALA A 566 11.19 15.23 -33.36
N GLY A 567 10.28 15.16 -34.31
CA GLY A 567 10.17 14.05 -35.29
C GLY A 567 9.47 12.80 -34.74
N VAL A 568 9.05 12.77 -33.45
CA VAL A 568 8.30 11.67 -32.83
C VAL A 568 6.79 11.94 -32.94
N SER A 569 6.05 11.03 -33.57
CA SER A 569 4.59 11.08 -33.60
C SER A 569 4.02 10.55 -32.29
N LEU A 570 3.20 11.34 -31.61
CA LEU A 570 2.70 11.03 -30.27
C LEU A 570 1.29 11.57 -30.02
N LEU A 571 0.64 11.08 -28.98
CA LEU A 571 -0.60 11.62 -28.43
C LEU A 571 -0.24 12.57 -27.29
N ALA A 572 -0.45 13.87 -27.48
CA ALA A 572 -0.27 14.87 -26.45
C ALA A 572 -1.61 15.13 -25.75
N LEU A 573 -1.62 15.11 -24.42
CA LEU A 573 -2.77 15.47 -23.58
C LEU A 573 -2.44 16.79 -22.86
N ARG A 574 -3.29 17.79 -23.00
CA ARG A 574 -3.13 19.05 -22.22
C ARG A 574 -3.73 18.90 -20.84
N VAL A 575 -3.09 18.08 -20.04
CA VAL A 575 -3.38 17.77 -18.63
C VAL A 575 -2.07 17.55 -17.89
N ASN A 576 -2.08 17.70 -16.58
CA ASN A 576 -1.01 17.26 -15.67
C ASN A 576 -1.51 17.21 -14.24
N PHE A 577 -0.72 16.61 -13.35
CA PHE A 577 -1.05 16.43 -11.93
C PHE A 577 -0.40 17.47 -11.00
N VAL A 578 0.19 18.53 -11.55
CA VAL A 578 0.93 19.57 -10.79
C VAL A 578 0.26 20.96 -10.81
N GLY A 579 -0.77 21.14 -11.64
CA GLY A 579 -1.55 22.37 -11.68
C GLY A 579 -0.88 23.53 -12.39
N GLU A 580 -0.04 23.27 -13.38
CA GLU A 580 0.60 24.27 -14.26
C GLU A 580 0.17 24.08 -15.70
N LEU A 581 0.49 25.07 -16.58
CA LEU A 581 0.43 24.87 -18.03
C LEU A 581 1.33 23.70 -18.39
N GLY A 582 0.85 22.75 -19.22
CA GLY A 582 1.70 21.64 -19.64
C GLY A 582 0.98 20.54 -20.38
N TRP A 583 1.77 19.59 -20.84
CA TRP A 583 1.32 18.45 -21.64
C TRP A 583 1.95 17.15 -21.16
N GLU A 584 1.14 16.09 -21.14
CA GLU A 584 1.61 14.72 -21.10
C GLU A 584 1.82 14.24 -22.55
N LEU A 585 3.03 13.82 -22.87
CA LEU A 585 3.45 13.36 -24.19
C LEU A 585 3.52 11.83 -24.21
N HIS A 586 2.45 11.17 -24.67
CA HIS A 586 2.38 9.70 -24.77
C HIS A 586 2.92 9.27 -26.13
N HIS A 587 4.08 8.62 -26.13
CA HIS A 587 4.87 8.30 -27.33
C HIS A 587 5.23 6.81 -27.40
N PRO A 588 5.58 6.24 -28.56
CA PRO A 588 6.17 4.91 -28.65
C PRO A 588 7.40 4.82 -27.75
N ILE A 589 7.48 3.76 -26.95
CA ILE A 589 8.50 3.65 -25.89
C ILE A 589 9.93 3.59 -26.44
N ASP A 590 10.11 3.02 -27.64
CA ASP A 590 11.39 2.94 -28.36
C ASP A 590 11.91 4.30 -28.85
N GLN A 591 11.06 5.33 -28.91
CA GLN A 591 11.42 6.69 -29.30
C GLN A 591 11.61 7.63 -28.11
N GLN A 592 11.49 7.13 -26.87
CA GLN A 592 11.57 7.96 -25.66
C GLN A 592 12.92 8.66 -25.51
N VAL A 593 14.00 7.98 -25.83
CA VAL A 593 15.36 8.54 -25.73
C VAL A 593 15.52 9.74 -26.67
N GLN A 594 15.11 9.61 -27.94
CA GLN A 594 15.15 10.71 -28.91
C GLN A 594 14.33 11.91 -28.43
N LEU A 595 13.11 11.66 -27.96
CA LEU A 595 12.20 12.71 -27.50
C LEU A 595 12.79 13.42 -26.27
N PHE A 596 13.26 12.65 -25.29
CA PHE A 596 13.87 13.17 -24.07
C PHE A 596 15.08 14.04 -24.36
N ASP A 597 16.05 13.54 -25.15
CA ASP A 597 17.27 14.28 -25.47
C ASP A 597 16.93 15.59 -26.19
N SER A 598 16.01 15.56 -27.14
CA SER A 598 15.56 16.77 -27.87
C SER A 598 14.87 17.80 -26.98
N ILE A 599 14.05 17.36 -26.01
CA ILE A 599 13.42 18.26 -25.03
C ILE A 599 14.46 18.88 -24.10
N VAL A 600 15.46 18.10 -23.66
CA VAL A 600 16.52 18.57 -22.78
C VAL A 600 17.40 19.59 -23.49
N ASP A 601 17.84 19.29 -24.71
CA ASP A 601 18.71 20.19 -25.51
C ASP A 601 18.08 21.58 -25.71
N VAL A 602 16.79 21.62 -26.14
CA VAL A 602 16.07 22.88 -26.28
C VAL A 602 15.72 23.50 -24.93
N GLY A 603 15.53 22.67 -23.91
CA GLY A 603 15.11 23.08 -22.59
C GLY A 603 16.13 23.94 -21.84
N GLU A 604 17.42 23.88 -22.18
CA GLU A 604 18.46 24.70 -21.58
C GLU A 604 18.17 26.20 -21.72
N GLU A 605 17.72 26.65 -22.89
CA GLU A 605 17.33 28.05 -23.17
C GLU A 605 16.20 28.53 -22.24
N PHE A 606 15.34 27.60 -21.78
CA PHE A 606 14.17 27.89 -20.98
C PHE A 606 14.38 27.65 -19.48
N GLY A 607 15.60 27.22 -19.10
CA GLY A 607 15.94 26.85 -17.72
C GLY A 607 15.18 25.63 -17.24
N LEU A 608 15.04 24.62 -18.13
CA LEU A 608 14.43 23.35 -17.82
C LEU A 608 15.11 22.69 -16.62
N ARG A 609 14.29 22.14 -15.74
CA ARG A 609 14.76 21.30 -14.62
C ARG A 609 14.01 19.98 -14.62
N HIS A 610 14.74 18.89 -14.41
CA HIS A 610 14.13 17.62 -14.07
C HIS A 610 13.56 17.70 -12.66
N PHE A 611 12.39 17.10 -12.45
CA PHE A 611 11.80 16.99 -11.13
C PHE A 611 11.28 15.59 -10.88
N GLY A 612 11.24 15.21 -9.61
CA GLY A 612 10.89 13.87 -9.20
C GLY A 612 9.47 13.77 -8.60
N MET A 613 9.16 12.55 -8.11
CA MET A 613 7.86 12.24 -7.55
C MET A 613 7.56 13.04 -6.27
N TYR A 614 8.59 13.43 -5.49
CA TYR A 614 8.40 14.23 -4.28
C TYR A 614 7.96 15.67 -4.59
N ALA A 615 8.52 16.27 -5.64
CA ALA A 615 8.07 17.57 -6.12
C ALA A 615 6.65 17.52 -6.70
N MET A 616 6.33 16.46 -7.44
CA MET A 616 4.96 16.23 -7.93
C MET A 616 3.98 16.10 -6.75
N GLU A 617 4.34 15.36 -5.69
CA GLU A 617 3.53 15.19 -4.48
C GLU A 617 3.25 16.53 -3.78
N SER A 618 4.27 17.37 -3.60
CA SER A 618 4.10 18.72 -3.06
C SER A 618 3.12 19.55 -3.88
N MET A 619 3.32 19.60 -5.20
CA MET A 619 2.51 20.42 -6.10
C MET A 619 1.05 19.93 -6.24
N ARG A 620 0.80 18.60 -6.22
CA ARG A 620 -0.57 18.06 -6.29
C ARG A 620 -1.36 18.36 -5.01
N LEU A 621 -0.69 18.31 -3.82
CA LEU A 621 -1.32 18.67 -2.55
C LEU A 621 -1.72 20.15 -2.51
N GLU A 622 -0.87 21.05 -3.03
CA GLU A 622 -1.20 22.47 -3.19
C GLU A 622 -2.43 22.72 -4.10
N LYS A 623 -2.78 21.73 -4.92
CA LYS A 623 -3.99 21.73 -5.77
C LYS A 623 -5.13 20.92 -5.15
N SER A 624 -4.94 20.33 -3.98
CA SER A 624 -5.89 19.39 -3.37
C SER A 624 -6.30 18.25 -4.30
N TYR A 625 -5.41 17.86 -5.23
CA TYR A 625 -5.67 16.70 -6.10
C TYR A 625 -5.56 15.42 -5.31
N ARG A 626 -6.64 14.62 -5.32
CA ARG A 626 -6.72 13.34 -4.61
C ARG A 626 -5.88 12.30 -5.34
N MET A 627 -5.24 11.43 -4.59
CA MET A 627 -4.47 10.31 -5.13
C MET A 627 -5.22 8.99 -4.90
N TRP A 628 -5.37 8.20 -5.95
CA TRP A 628 -5.91 6.86 -5.82
C TRP A 628 -4.98 5.97 -4.97
N GLY A 629 -5.57 5.17 -4.06
CA GLY A 629 -4.87 4.30 -3.13
C GLY A 629 -4.52 4.96 -1.78
N SER A 630 -4.70 6.27 -1.64
CA SER A 630 -4.58 6.99 -0.36
C SER A 630 -5.78 7.86 -0.05
N ASP A 631 -6.08 8.85 -0.90
CA ASP A 631 -7.21 9.76 -0.74
C ASP A 631 -8.50 9.19 -1.33
N LEU A 632 -8.38 8.39 -2.38
CA LEU A 632 -9.48 7.70 -3.05
C LEU A 632 -9.31 6.19 -2.89
N THR A 633 -10.20 5.58 -2.15
CA THR A 633 -10.24 4.14 -1.87
C THR A 633 -11.67 3.63 -1.91
N ARG A 634 -11.86 2.32 -1.78
CA ARG A 634 -13.20 1.72 -1.68
C ARG A 634 -13.93 2.10 -0.40
N GLU A 635 -13.21 2.58 0.62
CA GLU A 635 -13.76 2.95 1.93
C GLU A 635 -14.56 4.26 1.91
N TYR A 636 -14.22 5.16 0.99
CA TYR A 636 -14.87 6.47 0.85
C TYR A 636 -15.62 6.59 -0.47
N SER A 637 -16.85 7.06 -0.40
CA SER A 637 -17.60 7.34 -1.61
C SER A 637 -17.04 8.54 -2.36
N ILE A 638 -17.30 8.59 -3.66
CA ILE A 638 -16.89 9.73 -4.49
C ILE A 638 -17.56 11.05 -4.05
N LEU A 639 -18.71 10.99 -3.35
CA LEU A 639 -19.38 12.16 -2.80
C LEU A 639 -18.69 12.64 -1.53
N GLU A 640 -18.29 11.72 -0.62
CA GLU A 640 -17.47 12.04 0.54
C GLU A 640 -16.14 12.68 0.11
N ALA A 641 -15.54 12.18 -0.99
CA ALA A 641 -14.32 12.72 -1.57
C ALA A 641 -14.48 14.13 -2.19
N GLY A 642 -15.67 14.74 -2.14
CA GLY A 642 -15.91 16.07 -2.72
C GLY A 642 -15.89 16.13 -4.25
N LEU A 643 -15.98 14.98 -4.92
CA LEU A 643 -15.84 14.83 -6.38
C LEU A 643 -17.19 14.74 -7.13
N SER A 644 -18.27 15.27 -6.56
CA SER A 644 -19.60 15.25 -7.16
C SER A 644 -19.65 15.84 -8.59
N ARG A 645 -18.73 16.75 -8.93
CA ARG A 645 -18.59 17.32 -10.29
C ARG A 645 -18.24 16.29 -11.35
N PHE A 646 -17.63 15.14 -10.96
CA PHE A 646 -17.26 14.03 -11.84
C PHE A 646 -18.30 12.89 -11.82
N VAL A 647 -19.48 13.11 -11.23
CA VAL A 647 -20.58 12.13 -11.20
C VAL A 647 -21.76 12.62 -12.02
N ARG A 648 -22.34 11.77 -12.84
CA ARG A 648 -23.52 12.07 -13.65
C ARG A 648 -24.70 11.17 -13.27
N LEU A 649 -25.34 11.50 -12.14
CA LEU A 649 -26.50 10.74 -11.61
C LEU A 649 -27.68 10.63 -12.59
N LYS A 650 -27.70 11.47 -13.65
CA LYS A 650 -28.72 11.42 -14.72
C LYS A 650 -28.46 10.35 -15.78
N LYS A 651 -27.30 9.67 -15.75
CA LYS A 651 -27.03 8.51 -16.63
C LYS A 651 -28.03 7.38 -16.27
N ASP A 652 -28.36 6.57 -17.25
CA ASP A 652 -29.30 5.47 -17.04
C ASP A 652 -28.76 4.47 -16.02
N GLU A 653 -27.50 4.05 -16.17
CA GLU A 653 -26.88 3.02 -15.33
C GLU A 653 -25.39 3.28 -15.18
N PHE A 654 -24.85 3.05 -13.99
CA PHE A 654 -23.44 2.81 -13.68
C PHE A 654 -23.32 2.19 -12.28
N VAL A 655 -22.22 1.47 -12.01
CA VAL A 655 -21.98 0.82 -10.72
C VAL A 655 -21.92 1.88 -9.60
N GLY A 656 -22.64 1.64 -8.49
CA GLY A 656 -22.69 2.53 -7.33
C GLY A 656 -23.73 3.66 -7.42
N LYS A 657 -24.47 3.80 -8.53
CA LYS A 657 -25.45 4.88 -8.71
C LYS A 657 -26.50 4.95 -7.59
N GLU A 658 -27.07 3.80 -7.19
CA GLU A 658 -28.11 3.75 -6.16
C GLU A 658 -27.59 4.22 -4.80
N ALA A 659 -26.40 3.78 -4.41
CA ALA A 659 -25.75 4.22 -3.18
C ALA A 659 -25.51 5.74 -3.17
N LEU A 660 -25.04 6.30 -4.30
CA LEU A 660 -24.83 7.74 -4.42
C LEU A 660 -26.14 8.55 -4.40
N LEU A 661 -27.22 8.02 -4.95
CA LEU A 661 -28.54 8.66 -4.86
C LEU A 661 -29.03 8.69 -3.40
N MET A 662 -28.87 7.60 -2.67
CA MET A 662 -29.20 7.55 -1.24
C MET A 662 -28.37 8.53 -0.44
N GLN A 663 -27.04 8.55 -0.63
CA GLN A 663 -26.15 9.50 0.06
C GLN A 663 -26.48 10.95 -0.25
N LYS A 664 -26.93 11.24 -1.47
CA LYS A 664 -27.35 12.61 -1.83
C LYS A 664 -28.60 13.05 -1.07
N GLU A 665 -29.51 12.13 -0.72
CA GLU A 665 -30.72 12.39 0.05
C GLU A 665 -30.45 12.46 1.55
N THR A 666 -29.60 11.55 2.07
CA THR A 666 -29.34 11.42 3.52
C THR A 666 -28.15 12.25 4.01
N GLY A 667 -27.32 12.77 3.10
CA GLY A 667 -26.03 13.34 3.41
C GLY A 667 -24.92 12.31 3.48
N VAL A 668 -23.68 12.78 3.49
CA VAL A 668 -22.48 11.93 3.63
C VAL A 668 -22.03 11.90 5.09
N PRO A 669 -21.50 10.78 5.60
CA PRO A 669 -21.02 10.69 6.99
C PRO A 669 -19.72 11.45 7.23
N GLN A 670 -18.93 11.66 6.18
CA GLN A 670 -17.63 12.34 6.23
C GLN A 670 -17.49 13.32 5.07
N GLU A 671 -16.63 14.31 5.28
CA GLU A 671 -16.32 15.38 4.31
C GLU A 671 -14.82 15.40 4.07
N PHE A 672 -14.44 15.51 2.81
CA PHE A 672 -13.04 15.70 2.43
C PHE A 672 -12.63 17.16 2.61
N VAL A 673 -11.49 17.38 3.26
CA VAL A 673 -10.98 18.73 3.55
C VAL A 673 -9.51 18.85 3.21
N THR A 674 -9.09 20.10 2.95
CA THR A 674 -7.68 20.50 2.90
C THR A 674 -7.36 21.25 4.18
N LEU A 675 -6.27 20.83 4.85
CA LEU A 675 -5.81 21.45 6.10
C LEU A 675 -4.48 22.17 5.87
N GLU A 676 -4.38 23.39 6.41
CA GLU A 676 -3.12 24.06 6.70
C GLU A 676 -2.73 23.74 8.14
N ILE A 677 -1.46 23.34 8.36
CA ILE A 677 -0.97 22.87 9.65
C ILE A 677 0.15 23.78 10.13
N ASP A 678 0.09 24.21 11.38
CA ASP A 678 1.15 24.98 12.03
C ASP A 678 2.22 24.02 12.58
N VAL A 679 3.21 23.73 11.75
CA VAL A 679 4.33 22.84 12.09
C VAL A 679 5.62 23.28 11.38
N THR A 680 6.77 23.04 12.04
CA THR A 680 8.08 23.48 11.55
C THR A 680 9.11 22.38 11.35
N ASP A 681 8.83 21.14 11.77
CA ASP A 681 9.83 20.07 11.83
C ASP A 681 9.39 18.76 11.15
N ALA A 682 8.11 18.42 11.20
CA ALA A 682 7.56 17.18 10.66
C ALA A 682 6.21 17.43 10.02
N ASP A 683 6.04 17.04 8.75
CA ASP A 683 4.77 17.18 8.04
C ASP A 683 3.88 15.96 8.30
N ALA A 684 2.55 16.10 8.16
CA ALA A 684 1.66 14.97 8.06
C ALA A 684 1.95 14.18 6.78
N LEU A 685 1.73 12.87 6.79
CA LEU A 685 2.00 11.99 5.65
C LEU A 685 0.80 11.09 5.27
N GLY A 686 -0.18 11.03 6.17
CA GLY A 686 -1.36 10.18 6.12
C GLY A 686 -1.47 9.28 7.35
N SER A 687 -2.69 8.97 7.73
CA SER A 687 -3.08 8.23 8.94
C SER A 687 -3.00 8.99 10.26
N GLU A 688 -2.59 10.26 10.29
CA GLU A 688 -2.62 11.08 11.50
C GLU A 688 -4.06 11.34 11.95
N PRO A 689 -4.39 11.17 13.25
CA PRO A 689 -5.70 11.46 13.79
C PRO A 689 -5.93 12.97 13.90
N ILE A 690 -7.16 13.38 13.60
CA ILE A 690 -7.62 14.78 13.65
C ILE A 690 -8.64 14.92 14.75
N PHE A 691 -8.53 16.00 15.50
CA PHE A 691 -9.33 16.24 16.69
C PHE A 691 -10.01 17.62 16.65
N ARG A 692 -11.16 17.69 17.31
CA ARG A 692 -11.86 18.95 17.64
C ARG A 692 -12.36 18.87 19.08
N ASN A 693 -12.00 19.84 19.91
CA ASN A 693 -12.39 19.87 21.33
C ASN A 693 -12.02 18.58 22.10
N GLY A 694 -10.90 17.95 21.76
CA GLY A 694 -10.42 16.71 22.38
C GLY A 694 -11.01 15.41 21.82
N GLU A 695 -12.05 15.47 20.98
CA GLU A 695 -12.65 14.31 20.32
C GLU A 695 -12.02 14.08 18.96
N MET A 696 -11.75 12.81 18.61
CA MET A 696 -11.27 12.44 17.27
C MET A 696 -12.42 12.55 16.27
N VAL A 697 -12.23 13.45 15.30
CA VAL A 697 -13.23 13.75 14.27
C VAL A 697 -12.81 13.31 12.88
N GLY A 698 -11.57 12.88 12.67
CA GLY A 698 -11.13 12.51 11.34
C GLY A 698 -9.73 11.94 11.27
N ARG A 699 -9.26 11.73 10.04
CA ARG A 699 -7.95 11.16 9.72
C ARG A 699 -7.38 11.81 8.46
N ALA A 700 -6.10 12.17 8.49
CA ALA A 700 -5.36 12.54 7.28
C ALA A 700 -5.19 11.34 6.36
N THR A 701 -5.25 11.54 5.05
CA THR A 701 -5.00 10.52 4.02
C THR A 701 -3.74 10.78 3.22
N SER A 702 -3.35 12.04 3.10
CA SER A 702 -2.09 12.50 2.51
C SER A 702 -1.60 13.74 3.24
N GLY A 703 -0.32 14.04 3.14
CA GLY A 703 0.24 15.29 3.65
C GLY A 703 1.68 15.49 3.22
N CYS A 704 2.08 16.72 3.10
CA CYS A 704 3.47 17.14 2.88
C CYS A 704 3.61 18.66 3.02
N TYR A 705 4.82 19.15 2.83
CA TYR A 705 5.09 20.58 2.72
C TYR A 705 4.79 21.10 1.32
N GLY A 706 3.91 22.10 1.22
CA GLY A 706 3.63 22.83 -0.01
C GLY A 706 4.69 23.90 -0.25
N HIS A 707 5.71 23.57 -1.05
CA HIS A 707 6.87 24.44 -1.26
C HIS A 707 6.53 25.78 -1.93
N SER A 708 5.48 25.82 -2.80
CA SER A 708 5.07 27.06 -3.46
C SER A 708 4.39 28.05 -2.51
N ILE A 709 3.65 27.53 -1.55
CA ILE A 709 2.87 28.34 -0.60
C ILE A 709 3.55 28.49 0.76
N GLY A 710 4.63 27.74 1.00
CA GLY A 710 5.40 27.81 2.23
C GLY A 710 4.67 27.29 3.46
N LYS A 711 3.78 26.29 3.30
CA LYS A 711 2.91 25.77 4.35
C LYS A 711 2.91 24.24 4.38
N SER A 712 2.77 23.67 5.58
CA SER A 712 2.46 22.25 5.73
C SER A 712 0.98 22.01 5.45
N LEU A 713 0.68 21.02 4.62
CA LEU A 713 -0.67 20.68 4.18
C LEU A 713 -1.00 19.23 4.51
N ALA A 714 -2.29 18.96 4.75
CA ALA A 714 -2.83 17.61 4.71
C ALA A 714 -4.17 17.58 3.98
N LEU A 715 -4.44 16.46 3.32
CA LEU A 715 -5.76 16.08 2.83
C LEU A 715 -6.35 15.07 3.82
N ALA A 716 -7.63 15.21 4.13
CA ALA A 716 -8.23 14.44 5.22
C ALA A 716 -9.73 14.21 5.00
N TYR A 717 -10.26 13.17 5.64
CA TYR A 717 -11.68 13.01 5.87
C TYR A 717 -12.00 13.36 7.33
N VAL A 718 -13.01 14.19 7.52
CA VAL A 718 -13.54 14.56 8.83
C VAL A 718 -15.03 14.24 8.91
N LYS A 719 -15.54 13.91 10.10
CA LYS A 719 -16.97 13.72 10.32
C LYS A 719 -17.76 14.95 9.87
N SER A 720 -18.88 14.75 9.18
CA SER A 720 -19.73 15.82 8.67
C SER A 720 -20.04 16.89 9.74
N GLY A 721 -19.99 18.15 9.32
CA GLY A 721 -20.12 19.30 10.22
C GLY A 721 -18.79 19.80 10.81
N ASN A 722 -17.66 19.23 10.39
CA ASN A 722 -16.32 19.70 10.75
C ASN A 722 -15.55 20.23 9.52
N GLY A 723 -16.13 20.19 8.32
CA GLY A 723 -15.47 20.55 7.07
C GLY A 723 -15.61 21.99 6.62
N ASP A 724 -16.28 22.85 7.36
CA ASP A 724 -16.46 24.27 6.99
C ASP A 724 -15.12 25.01 6.96
N ILE A 725 -14.89 25.82 5.92
CA ILE A 725 -13.69 26.63 5.77
C ILE A 725 -13.52 27.53 6.99
N GLY A 726 -12.32 27.58 7.56
CA GLY A 726 -12.00 28.34 8.77
C GLY A 726 -12.20 27.52 10.07
N THR A 727 -12.70 26.28 10.00
CA THR A 727 -12.81 25.43 11.19
C THR A 727 -11.44 25.14 11.77
N GLU A 728 -11.27 25.43 13.05
CA GLU A 728 -10.08 25.12 13.84
C GLU A 728 -10.13 23.66 14.28
N LEU A 729 -9.04 22.94 14.02
CA LEU A 729 -8.83 21.52 14.33
C LEU A 729 -7.44 21.35 14.95
N GLU A 730 -7.18 20.17 15.45
CA GLU A 730 -5.84 19.73 15.84
C GLU A 730 -5.51 18.44 15.10
N ILE A 731 -4.27 18.29 14.66
CA ILE A 731 -3.73 17.05 14.09
C ILE A 731 -2.57 16.55 14.94
N GLU A 732 -2.51 15.25 15.19
CA GLU A 732 -1.42 14.67 15.98
C GLU A 732 -0.31 14.14 15.07
N ILE A 733 0.84 14.79 15.12
CA ILE A 733 2.04 14.42 14.34
C ILE A 733 3.15 14.02 15.32
N LEU A 734 3.68 12.82 15.21
CA LEU A 734 4.71 12.27 16.11
C LEU A 734 4.37 12.41 17.59
N GLY A 735 3.10 12.16 17.95
CA GLY A 735 2.61 12.23 19.34
C GLY A 735 2.40 13.64 19.87
N GLU A 736 2.49 14.68 19.04
CA GLU A 736 2.25 16.06 19.43
C GLU A 736 1.04 16.63 18.69
N ARG A 737 0.12 17.29 19.46
CA ARG A 737 -1.02 18.01 18.88
C ARG A 737 -0.54 19.32 18.26
N ARG A 738 -0.86 19.49 16.99
CA ARG A 738 -0.54 20.69 16.21
C ARG A 738 -1.84 21.39 15.78
N SER A 739 -1.84 22.70 15.81
CA SER A 739 -2.98 23.48 15.29
C SER A 739 -3.12 23.25 13.79
N ALA A 740 -4.34 23.06 13.34
CA ALA A 740 -4.68 22.89 11.94
C ALA A 740 -5.97 23.67 11.64
N GLN A 741 -6.11 24.17 10.42
CA GLN A 741 -7.30 24.89 9.97
C GLN A 741 -7.77 24.34 8.64
N VAL A 742 -9.09 24.18 8.49
CA VAL A 742 -9.71 23.87 7.20
C VAL A 742 -9.59 25.09 6.28
N ILE A 743 -8.91 24.90 5.15
CA ILE A 743 -8.72 25.95 4.13
C ILE A 743 -9.46 25.59 2.83
N PRO A 744 -9.70 26.59 1.94
CA PRO A 744 -10.23 26.29 0.61
C PRO A 744 -9.37 25.28 -0.15
N GLU A 745 -10.00 24.43 -0.95
CA GLU A 745 -9.29 23.56 -1.90
C GLU A 745 -8.42 24.38 -2.86
N SER A 746 -7.34 23.77 -3.33
CA SER A 746 -6.40 24.40 -4.27
C SER A 746 -5.81 25.70 -3.77
N PRO A 747 -5.12 25.72 -2.59
CA PRO A 747 -4.53 26.96 -2.06
C PRO A 747 -3.50 27.60 -3.02
N CYS A 748 -2.95 26.86 -3.95
CA CYS A 748 -2.15 27.39 -5.05
C CYS A 748 -3.01 27.48 -6.31
N ASP A 749 -3.16 28.67 -6.89
CA ASP A 749 -3.93 28.95 -8.12
C ASP A 749 -5.36 28.38 -8.08
N PRO A 750 -6.23 28.85 -7.17
CA PRO A 750 -7.58 28.30 -6.97
C PRO A 750 -8.47 28.39 -8.21
N ASP A 751 -8.27 29.41 -9.05
CA ASP A 751 -9.04 29.63 -10.27
C ASP A 751 -8.48 28.87 -11.49
N ASN A 752 -7.40 28.11 -11.32
CA ASN A 752 -6.70 27.39 -12.39
C ASN A 752 -6.23 28.31 -13.55
N LEU A 753 -5.82 29.54 -13.25
CA LEU A 753 -5.35 30.50 -14.24
C LEU A 753 -4.05 30.03 -14.89
N LYS A 754 -3.12 29.52 -14.11
CA LYS A 754 -1.85 28.95 -14.59
C LYS A 754 -2.09 27.71 -15.46
N LEU A 755 -2.94 26.80 -15.03
CA LEU A 755 -3.27 25.57 -15.75
C LEU A 755 -3.92 25.85 -17.11
N ARG A 756 -4.68 26.93 -17.20
CA ARG A 756 -5.39 27.35 -18.42
C ARG A 756 -4.64 28.42 -19.27
N ALA A 757 -3.48 28.83 -18.80
CA ALA A 757 -2.67 29.89 -19.43
C ALA A 757 -2.33 29.63 -20.90
#